data_34e47d320b8413f882fad0cb56b1a4a8
#
_entry.id   34e47d320b8413f882fad0cb56b1a4a8
#
_cell.length_a   1.000
_cell.length_b   1.000
_cell.length_c   1.000
_cell.angle_alpha   90.00
_cell.angle_beta   90.00
_cell.angle_gamma   90.00
#
_symmetry.space_group_name_H-M   'P 1'
#
loop_
_entity.id
_entity.type
_entity.pdbx_description
1 polymer ?
#
loop_
_entity_poly.entity_id
_entity_poly.type
_entity_poly.pdbx_seq_one_letter_code
_entity_poly.pdbx_strand_id
1 'polypeptide(L)'
;MPEIMLLNQETIDKIAAGEVVERPSSVVKELVENAIDAKATAVTVEIKEGGISFIRITDNGCGIAKKQVPIAFLRHSTSKIRSVEDLLNIHSLGFRGEALSSIAAVAQVELITKTYEELTGTRYVIEGSKEVENEEIGAPEGTTFIVRNLFYNVPARRKFLKTAQTEAGYISDLMERMALSHPDVSFKFINNGQTKLHTSGNGNEKDLIYHIYGRDITSAVLKVEHETELFKLRGFIGKPMISRGNRNYENYFINGRYIKSALIAKSIEEAYKGFMMQHQYPFCVLYFEMDSELLDVNVHPTKMELRFSQNEEIYRSLFEIIRNTISHRDFIPEVPVTEEKKEMIPPVPKHTPEPFEIKRRNQDAFFEKMKQTSASPLTVQEENLFAKPLAAEAKTNTSKEPIAEINSEQPTLENNFKEIVSEIHDIESTPQETAPIYEQQNLERLDSHFLTKDARKKHKIIGQLFDTYWLIEYEDKLFIIDQHAAHEKVLYERTMKKISEKTFTSQTISPPIILTLNQDEVQALETYEAQLSMFGYQIEPFGGKEYAITAIPADFTDIDMKTMFIEMLDDFANISGKDAPNLIMEKVASMSCKAAVKGNNHLSRPEIEALIDELLELDNPYNCPHGRPTIISMTKYEIEKKFRRIV
;
A
#
# COMPACT_ATOMS: atom_id res chain seq x y z
N MET A 1 -31.94 -44.58 -5.72
CA MET A 1 -31.79 -43.12 -5.75
C MET A 1 -31.24 -42.71 -4.39
N PRO A 2 -30.32 -41.76 -4.29
CA PRO A 2 -29.93 -41.25 -2.97
C PRO A 2 -31.15 -40.63 -2.30
N GLU A 3 -31.38 -40.99 -1.03
CA GLU A 3 -32.49 -40.45 -0.23
C GLU A 3 -32.12 -39.06 0.31
N ILE A 4 -33.07 -38.13 0.25
CA ILE A 4 -32.95 -36.83 0.86
C ILE A 4 -33.23 -36.96 2.36
N MET A 5 -32.25 -36.65 3.20
CA MET A 5 -32.37 -36.72 4.66
C MET A 5 -32.21 -35.35 5.28
N LEU A 6 -32.94 -35.08 6.35
CA LEU A 6 -32.74 -33.90 7.19
C LEU A 6 -31.46 -34.09 8.01
N LEU A 7 -30.54 -33.12 7.90
CA LEU A 7 -29.32 -33.12 8.70
C LEU A 7 -29.62 -32.80 10.17
N ASN A 8 -28.80 -33.32 11.07
CA ASN A 8 -28.86 -32.95 12.47
C ASN A 8 -28.44 -31.47 12.69
N GLN A 9 -28.92 -30.84 13.75
CA GLN A 9 -28.72 -29.42 14.02
C GLN A 9 -27.23 -29.04 14.10
N GLU A 10 -26.39 -29.89 14.70
CA GLU A 10 -24.95 -29.66 14.81
C GLU A 10 -24.26 -29.60 13.44
N THR A 11 -24.68 -30.45 12.49
CA THR A 11 -24.17 -30.44 11.12
C THR A 11 -24.65 -29.19 10.36
N ILE A 12 -25.93 -28.82 10.53
CA ILE A 12 -26.49 -27.58 9.96
C ILE A 12 -25.72 -26.36 10.46
N ASP A 13 -25.41 -26.31 11.78
CA ASP A 13 -24.68 -25.21 12.40
C ASP A 13 -23.25 -25.10 11.86
N LYS A 14 -22.55 -26.22 11.69
CA LYS A 14 -21.20 -26.24 11.12
C LYS A 14 -21.16 -25.84 9.64
N ILE A 15 -22.17 -26.22 8.85
CA ILE A 15 -22.28 -25.83 7.43
C ILE A 15 -22.50 -24.32 7.34
N ALA A 16 -23.49 -23.78 8.05
CA ALA A 16 -23.79 -22.36 8.02
C ALA A 16 -22.68 -21.49 8.65
N ALA A 17 -22.05 -21.96 9.74
CA ALA A 17 -20.85 -21.31 10.25
C ALA A 17 -19.76 -21.18 9.17
N GLY A 18 -19.78 -22.06 8.20
CA GLY A 18 -18.88 -22.06 7.08
C GLY A 18 -19.04 -20.90 6.11
N GLU A 19 -20.20 -20.36 6.01
CA GLU A 19 -20.48 -19.21 5.14
C GLU A 19 -20.12 -17.87 5.80
N VAL A 20 -20.04 -17.83 7.13
CA VAL A 20 -19.75 -16.62 7.91
C VAL A 20 -18.30 -16.59 8.39
N VAL A 21 -17.78 -17.72 8.87
CA VAL A 21 -16.44 -17.83 9.46
C VAL A 21 -15.55 -18.69 8.56
N GLU A 22 -14.84 -18.06 7.65
CA GLU A 22 -13.89 -18.72 6.76
C GLU A 22 -12.49 -18.86 7.37
N ARG A 23 -12.05 -17.85 8.12
CA ARG A 23 -10.71 -17.72 8.69
C ARG A 23 -10.68 -16.87 9.97
N PRO A 24 -9.54 -16.83 10.70
CA PRO A 24 -9.43 -16.01 11.92
C PRO A 24 -9.78 -14.53 11.74
N SER A 25 -9.40 -13.91 10.61
CA SER A 25 -9.74 -12.51 10.33
C SER A 25 -11.25 -12.26 10.21
N SER A 26 -12.05 -13.27 9.78
CA SER A 26 -13.51 -13.15 9.75
C SER A 26 -14.08 -13.04 11.18
N VAL A 27 -13.54 -13.82 12.13
CA VAL A 27 -13.92 -13.73 13.55
C VAL A 27 -13.60 -12.36 14.12
N VAL A 28 -12.36 -11.89 13.89
CA VAL A 28 -11.93 -10.57 14.38
C VAL A 28 -12.81 -9.47 13.81
N LYS A 29 -13.11 -9.52 12.49
CA LYS A 29 -13.97 -8.56 11.82
C LYS A 29 -15.34 -8.44 12.49
N GLU A 30 -16.04 -9.56 12.60
CA GLU A 30 -17.41 -9.57 13.16
C GLU A 30 -17.44 -9.09 14.62
N LEU A 31 -16.46 -9.48 15.45
CA LEU A 31 -16.43 -9.07 16.85
C LEU A 31 -16.02 -7.61 17.04
N VAL A 32 -15.10 -7.08 16.21
CA VAL A 32 -14.73 -5.67 16.23
C VAL A 32 -15.88 -4.79 15.72
N GLU A 33 -16.57 -5.20 14.63
CA GLU A 33 -17.78 -4.52 14.16
C GLU A 33 -18.87 -4.47 15.24
N ASN A 34 -19.04 -5.55 16.02
CA ASN A 34 -19.97 -5.55 17.15
C ASN A 34 -19.55 -4.60 18.26
N ALA A 35 -18.26 -4.48 18.56
CA ALA A 35 -17.75 -3.53 19.55
C ALA A 35 -18.00 -2.06 19.10
N ILE A 36 -17.79 -1.75 17.82
CA ILE A 36 -18.07 -0.42 17.25
C ILE A 36 -19.58 -0.12 17.31
N ASP A 37 -20.43 -1.08 16.93
CA ASP A 37 -21.88 -0.95 17.00
C ASP A 37 -22.36 -0.76 18.46
N ALA A 38 -21.66 -1.36 19.45
CA ALA A 38 -21.88 -1.15 20.89
C ALA A 38 -21.36 0.21 21.39
N LYS A 39 -20.91 1.10 20.48
CA LYS A 39 -20.39 2.44 20.79
C LYS A 39 -19.14 2.43 21.66
N ALA A 40 -18.31 1.41 21.48
CA ALA A 40 -17.00 1.37 22.12
C ALA A 40 -16.11 2.52 21.62
N THR A 41 -15.40 3.17 22.53
CA THR A 41 -14.37 4.18 22.22
C THR A 41 -12.96 3.60 22.26
N ALA A 42 -12.80 2.37 22.75
CA ALA A 42 -11.54 1.65 22.79
C ALA A 42 -11.76 0.16 22.54
N VAL A 43 -11.00 -0.41 21.63
CA VAL A 43 -11.04 -1.84 21.28
C VAL A 43 -9.62 -2.40 21.29
N THR A 44 -9.40 -3.46 22.08
CA THR A 44 -8.13 -4.19 22.12
C THR A 44 -8.31 -5.57 21.51
N VAL A 45 -7.51 -5.90 20.52
CA VAL A 45 -7.46 -7.22 19.86
C VAL A 45 -6.13 -7.87 20.16
N GLU A 46 -6.14 -9.07 20.73
CA GLU A 46 -4.95 -9.87 20.98
C GLU A 46 -5.10 -11.24 20.33
N ILE A 47 -4.08 -11.67 19.60
CA ILE A 47 -4.03 -12.96 18.93
C ILE A 47 -2.76 -13.73 19.26
N LYS A 48 -2.86 -15.08 19.18
CA LYS A 48 -1.72 -16.00 19.18
C LYS A 48 -1.84 -16.96 18.02
N GLU A 49 -0.70 -17.34 17.45
CA GLU A 49 -0.63 -18.27 16.30
C GLU A 49 -1.57 -17.87 15.15
N GLY A 50 -1.55 -16.59 14.76
CA GLY A 50 -2.39 -16.08 13.68
C GLY A 50 -3.89 -16.08 13.97
N GLY A 51 -4.29 -16.16 15.26
CA GLY A 51 -5.70 -16.23 15.68
C GLY A 51 -6.29 -17.64 15.63
N ILE A 52 -5.49 -18.66 15.33
CA ILE A 52 -5.94 -20.05 15.26
C ILE A 52 -6.14 -20.63 16.66
N SER A 53 -5.17 -20.43 17.53
CA SER A 53 -5.22 -20.94 18.90
C SER A 53 -5.94 -19.99 19.86
N PHE A 54 -5.83 -18.68 19.63
CA PHE A 54 -6.35 -17.68 20.57
C PHE A 54 -6.64 -16.35 19.89
N ILE A 55 -7.85 -15.82 20.13
CA ILE A 55 -8.28 -14.46 19.82
C ILE A 55 -8.93 -13.90 21.07
N ARG A 56 -8.54 -12.72 21.52
CA ARG A 56 -9.21 -11.96 22.58
C ARG A 56 -9.54 -10.58 22.08
N ILE A 57 -10.79 -10.19 22.20
CA ILE A 57 -11.28 -8.85 21.84
C ILE A 57 -11.96 -8.26 23.06
N THR A 58 -11.47 -7.12 23.51
CA THR A 58 -11.99 -6.38 24.66
C THR A 58 -12.38 -5.00 24.22
N ASP A 59 -13.59 -4.61 24.52
CA ASP A 59 -14.17 -3.29 24.28
C ASP A 59 -14.72 -2.66 25.56
N ASN A 60 -14.92 -1.36 25.52
CA ASN A 60 -15.57 -0.57 26.57
C ASN A 60 -16.96 -0.07 26.13
N GLY A 61 -17.66 -0.83 25.29
CA GLY A 61 -19.00 -0.50 24.81
C GLY A 61 -20.09 -0.70 25.86
N CYS A 62 -21.35 -0.68 25.45
CA CYS A 62 -22.49 -0.78 26.34
C CYS A 62 -22.67 -2.12 27.07
N GLY A 63 -21.91 -3.15 26.68
CA GLY A 63 -22.07 -4.50 27.24
C GLY A 63 -23.33 -5.22 26.75
N ILE A 64 -23.56 -6.44 27.29
CA ILE A 64 -24.73 -7.28 27.03
C ILE A 64 -25.38 -7.63 28.36
N ALA A 65 -26.68 -7.33 28.52
CA ALA A 65 -27.41 -7.63 29.75
C ALA A 65 -27.46 -9.17 29.98
N LYS A 66 -27.30 -9.60 31.24
CA LYS A 66 -27.24 -11.02 31.64
C LYS A 66 -28.30 -11.89 30.98
N LYS A 67 -29.57 -11.40 30.97
CA LYS A 67 -30.69 -12.14 30.36
C LYS A 67 -30.58 -12.30 28.84
N GLN A 68 -29.82 -11.44 28.17
CA GLN A 68 -29.64 -11.44 26.71
C GLN A 68 -28.43 -12.26 26.27
N VAL A 69 -27.48 -12.58 27.16
CA VAL A 69 -26.25 -13.29 26.83
C VAL A 69 -26.54 -14.64 26.16
N PRO A 70 -27.38 -15.56 26.69
CA PRO A 70 -27.66 -16.82 25.99
C PRO A 70 -28.37 -16.60 24.63
N ILE A 71 -29.24 -15.56 24.56
CA ILE A 71 -30.00 -15.25 23.34
C ILE A 71 -29.07 -14.76 22.23
N ALA A 72 -28.01 -14.03 22.58
CA ALA A 72 -27.05 -13.50 21.61
C ALA A 72 -26.32 -14.59 20.80
N PHE A 73 -26.25 -15.82 21.33
CA PHE A 73 -25.66 -16.98 20.64
C PHE A 73 -26.67 -17.83 19.84
N LEU A 74 -27.95 -17.45 19.85
CA LEU A 74 -28.95 -18.10 19.00
C LEU A 74 -28.87 -17.55 17.58
N ARG A 75 -29.24 -18.36 16.59
CA ARG A 75 -29.34 -17.93 15.21
C ARG A 75 -30.44 -16.91 15.01
N HIS A 76 -30.20 -15.97 14.10
CA HIS A 76 -31.14 -14.92 13.75
C HIS A 76 -31.51 -14.01 14.93
N SER A 77 -30.66 -13.96 15.96
CA SER A 77 -30.80 -13.06 17.10
C SER A 77 -30.00 -11.79 16.90
N THR A 78 -30.70 -10.67 16.76
CA THR A 78 -30.08 -9.35 16.57
C THR A 78 -30.86 -8.27 17.30
N SER A 79 -30.14 -7.29 17.82
CA SER A 79 -30.73 -6.06 18.41
C SER A 79 -30.86 -4.93 17.39
N LYS A 80 -30.39 -5.12 16.14
CA LYS A 80 -30.11 -4.05 15.19
C LYS A 80 -31.19 -3.86 14.13
N ILE A 81 -31.98 -4.89 13.82
CA ILE A 81 -33.11 -4.86 12.88
C ILE A 81 -34.32 -5.53 13.52
N ARG A 82 -35.51 -5.01 13.28
CA ARG A 82 -36.78 -5.52 13.79
C ARG A 82 -37.80 -5.78 12.69
N SER A 83 -37.65 -5.10 11.55
CA SER A 83 -38.59 -5.17 10.42
C SER A 83 -37.85 -5.29 9.08
N VAL A 84 -38.58 -5.65 8.02
CA VAL A 84 -38.05 -5.70 6.66
C VAL A 84 -37.66 -4.29 6.17
N GLU A 85 -38.32 -3.26 6.65
CA GLU A 85 -38.02 -1.86 6.33
C GLU A 85 -36.66 -1.42 6.86
N ASP A 86 -36.24 -1.94 8.02
CA ASP A 86 -34.89 -1.67 8.57
C ASP A 86 -33.77 -2.22 7.69
N LEU A 87 -34.08 -3.21 6.81
CA LEU A 87 -33.11 -3.75 5.84
C LEU A 87 -32.77 -2.77 4.71
N LEU A 88 -33.65 -1.82 4.45
CA LEU A 88 -33.43 -0.78 3.44
C LEU A 88 -32.53 0.35 3.98
N ASN A 89 -32.52 0.56 5.31
CA ASN A 89 -31.79 1.63 5.98
C ASN A 89 -30.81 1.10 7.02
N ILE A 90 -29.85 0.28 6.58
CA ILE A 90 -28.88 -0.35 7.49
C ILE A 90 -27.76 0.65 7.85
N HIS A 91 -27.82 1.20 9.07
CA HIS A 91 -26.76 2.05 9.63
C HIS A 91 -25.73 1.28 10.45
N SER A 92 -26.03 0.05 10.93
CA SER A 92 -25.11 -0.78 11.71
C SER A 92 -24.16 -1.58 10.81
N LEU A 93 -22.93 -1.85 11.28
CA LEU A 93 -21.93 -2.63 10.54
C LEU A 93 -22.36 -4.13 10.43
N GLY A 94 -22.92 -4.71 11.52
CA GLY A 94 -23.48 -6.06 11.53
C GLY A 94 -25.00 -6.03 11.70
N PHE A 95 -25.76 -6.90 11.02
CA PHE A 95 -27.23 -6.96 11.15
C PHE A 95 -27.84 -8.36 11.08
N ARG A 96 -27.12 -9.39 10.57
CA ARG A 96 -27.69 -10.71 10.28
C ARG A 96 -28.03 -11.57 11.49
N GLY A 97 -27.44 -11.29 12.67
CA GLY A 97 -27.66 -12.08 13.90
C GLY A 97 -27.13 -13.52 13.82
N GLU A 98 -26.09 -13.76 13.03
CA GLU A 98 -25.52 -15.10 12.80
C GLU A 98 -24.04 -15.22 13.20
N ALA A 99 -23.35 -14.11 13.44
CA ALA A 99 -21.92 -14.11 13.70
C ALA A 99 -21.53 -14.88 14.97
N LEU A 100 -22.17 -14.56 16.11
CA LEU A 100 -21.85 -15.18 17.40
C LEU A 100 -22.21 -16.68 17.41
N SER A 101 -23.37 -17.06 16.88
CA SER A 101 -23.78 -18.47 16.75
C SER A 101 -22.83 -19.26 15.86
N SER A 102 -22.38 -18.66 14.74
CA SER A 102 -21.42 -19.26 13.83
C SER A 102 -20.03 -19.46 14.45
N ILE A 103 -19.53 -18.45 15.19
CA ILE A 103 -18.25 -18.56 15.91
C ILE A 103 -18.32 -19.63 16.98
N ALA A 104 -19.40 -19.65 17.79
CA ALA A 104 -19.61 -20.65 18.83
C ALA A 104 -19.75 -22.08 18.30
N ALA A 105 -20.24 -22.26 17.07
CA ALA A 105 -20.36 -23.59 16.45
C ALA A 105 -19.00 -24.21 16.08
N VAL A 106 -17.98 -23.38 15.82
CA VAL A 106 -16.67 -23.86 15.31
C VAL A 106 -15.48 -23.55 16.23
N ALA A 107 -15.73 -22.96 17.40
CA ALA A 107 -14.71 -22.58 18.37
C ALA A 107 -15.19 -22.81 19.81
N GLN A 108 -14.27 -22.66 20.76
CA GLN A 108 -14.52 -22.54 22.19
C GLN A 108 -14.55 -21.05 22.54
N VAL A 109 -15.72 -20.55 22.95
CA VAL A 109 -15.94 -19.12 23.18
C VAL A 109 -16.22 -18.87 24.66
N GLU A 110 -15.51 -17.91 25.23
CA GLU A 110 -15.75 -17.35 26.56
C GLU A 110 -16.10 -15.86 26.37
N LEU A 111 -17.28 -15.49 26.87
CA LEU A 111 -17.77 -14.11 26.88
C LEU A 111 -17.80 -13.61 28.32
N ILE A 112 -17.20 -12.45 28.54
CA ILE A 112 -17.27 -11.71 29.79
C ILE A 112 -17.86 -10.35 29.49
N THR A 113 -18.99 -10.01 30.06
CA THR A 113 -19.67 -8.74 29.76
C THR A 113 -20.37 -8.16 30.96
N LYS A 114 -20.49 -6.84 30.98
CA LYS A 114 -21.21 -6.08 32.00
C LYS A 114 -21.80 -4.83 31.39
N THR A 115 -23.06 -4.55 31.67
CA THR A 115 -23.69 -3.27 31.33
C THR A 115 -23.52 -2.25 32.48
N TYR A 116 -23.69 -0.97 32.14
CA TYR A 116 -23.63 0.11 33.15
C TYR A 116 -24.65 -0.07 34.31
N GLU A 117 -25.83 -0.63 34.00
CA GLU A 117 -26.93 -0.78 34.96
C GLU A 117 -26.74 -1.95 35.95
N GLU A 118 -25.88 -2.93 35.60
CA GLU A 118 -25.66 -4.14 36.39
C GLU A 118 -24.49 -3.97 37.39
N LEU A 119 -24.63 -4.51 38.58
CA LEU A 119 -23.58 -4.49 39.62
C LEU A 119 -22.49 -5.52 39.34
N THR A 120 -22.88 -6.71 38.85
CA THR A 120 -22.01 -7.84 38.54
C THR A 120 -21.99 -8.07 37.02
N GLY A 121 -20.88 -8.54 36.51
CA GLY A 121 -20.77 -9.00 35.13
C GLY A 121 -21.18 -10.47 34.98
N THR A 122 -21.33 -10.92 33.77
CA THR A 122 -21.65 -12.31 33.42
C THR A 122 -20.46 -12.91 32.67
N ARG A 123 -20.03 -14.10 33.10
CA ARG A 123 -19.11 -14.97 32.36
C ARG A 123 -19.93 -16.11 31.78
N TYR A 124 -19.83 -16.29 30.45
CA TYR A 124 -20.57 -17.28 29.70
C TYR A 124 -19.62 -18.06 28.82
N VAL A 125 -19.59 -19.38 28.98
CA VAL A 125 -18.74 -20.29 28.20
C VAL A 125 -19.61 -21.18 27.35
N ILE A 126 -19.31 -21.20 26.04
CA ILE A 126 -20.01 -22.00 25.04
C ILE A 126 -18.99 -22.72 24.14
N GLU A 127 -19.18 -24.01 23.91
CA GLU A 127 -18.30 -24.84 23.10
C GLU A 127 -19.11 -25.66 22.09
N GLY A 128 -18.84 -25.48 20.78
CA GLY A 128 -19.57 -26.17 19.73
C GLY A 128 -21.08 -26.00 19.82
N SER A 129 -21.54 -24.79 20.08
CA SER A 129 -22.94 -24.38 20.30
C SER A 129 -23.61 -24.96 21.58
N LYS A 130 -22.84 -25.51 22.51
CA LYS A 130 -23.37 -26.00 23.80
C LYS A 130 -22.90 -25.12 24.93
N GLU A 131 -23.85 -24.64 25.73
CA GLU A 131 -23.55 -23.91 26.97
C GLU A 131 -22.80 -24.83 27.95
N VAL A 132 -21.67 -24.38 28.45
CA VAL A 132 -20.84 -25.09 29.42
C VAL A 132 -20.96 -24.45 30.80
N GLU A 133 -20.92 -23.12 30.83
CA GLU A 133 -20.88 -22.37 32.10
C GLU A 133 -21.56 -21.01 31.94
N ASN A 134 -22.29 -20.58 32.97
CA ASN A 134 -22.95 -19.27 33.04
C ASN A 134 -22.96 -18.78 34.48
N GLU A 135 -22.03 -17.89 34.81
CA GLU A 135 -21.82 -17.44 36.20
C GLU A 135 -21.70 -15.93 36.31
N GLU A 136 -21.96 -15.41 37.49
CA GLU A 136 -21.73 -14.00 37.80
C GLU A 136 -20.29 -13.80 38.25
N ILE A 137 -19.65 -12.78 37.71
CA ILE A 137 -18.27 -12.41 38.06
C ILE A 137 -18.14 -10.90 38.26
N GLY A 138 -17.06 -10.48 38.90
CA GLY A 138 -16.63 -9.07 38.85
C GLY A 138 -16.01 -8.75 37.51
N ALA A 139 -16.60 -7.81 36.75
CA ALA A 139 -16.06 -7.39 35.45
C ALA A 139 -16.18 -5.86 35.27
N PRO A 140 -15.30 -5.23 34.49
CA PRO A 140 -15.50 -3.84 34.05
C PRO A 140 -16.68 -3.75 33.07
N GLU A 141 -17.17 -2.55 32.85
CA GLU A 141 -18.15 -2.26 31.81
C GLU A 141 -17.56 -2.54 30.40
N GLY A 142 -18.43 -3.02 29.49
CA GLY A 142 -18.04 -3.43 28.14
C GLY A 142 -18.10 -4.94 27.94
N THR A 143 -17.38 -5.42 26.92
CA THR A 143 -17.40 -6.84 26.55
C THR A 143 -16.00 -7.35 26.27
N THR A 144 -15.72 -8.58 26.70
CA THR A 144 -14.53 -9.32 26.34
C THR A 144 -14.94 -10.67 25.74
N PHE A 145 -14.59 -10.89 24.47
CA PHE A 145 -14.69 -12.19 23.83
C PHE A 145 -13.31 -12.87 23.82
N ILE A 146 -13.27 -14.13 24.21
CA ILE A 146 -12.10 -14.98 24.11
C ILE A 146 -12.49 -16.21 23.28
N VAL A 147 -11.91 -16.33 22.10
CA VAL A 147 -12.13 -17.44 21.18
C VAL A 147 -10.88 -18.31 21.13
N ARG A 148 -11.03 -19.59 21.47
CA ARG A 148 -9.93 -20.56 21.51
C ARG A 148 -10.17 -21.67 20.53
N ASN A 149 -9.07 -22.24 20.02
CA ASN A 149 -9.04 -23.44 19.20
C ASN A 149 -10.00 -23.38 17.99
N LEU A 150 -9.92 -22.32 17.20
CA LEU A 150 -10.76 -22.11 16.03
C LEU A 150 -10.68 -23.33 15.09
N PHE A 151 -11.84 -23.83 14.64
CA PHE A 151 -12.01 -25.04 13.82
C PHE A 151 -11.55 -26.36 14.47
N TYR A 152 -11.57 -26.44 15.81
CA TYR A 152 -11.19 -27.67 16.51
C TYR A 152 -12.07 -28.86 16.12
N ASN A 153 -13.33 -28.62 15.82
CA ASN A 153 -14.35 -29.61 15.45
C ASN A 153 -14.67 -29.64 13.94
N VAL A 154 -13.89 -28.91 13.10
CA VAL A 154 -14.01 -28.87 11.63
C VAL A 154 -12.61 -29.05 11.00
N PRO A 155 -12.02 -30.28 11.08
CA PRO A 155 -10.64 -30.52 10.66
C PRO A 155 -10.39 -30.22 9.17
N ALA A 156 -11.38 -30.41 8.30
CA ALA A 156 -11.26 -30.08 6.88
C ALA A 156 -10.94 -28.59 6.69
N ARG A 157 -11.67 -27.70 7.38
CA ARG A 157 -11.46 -26.25 7.30
C ARG A 157 -10.12 -25.81 7.90
N ARG A 158 -9.72 -26.43 9.02
CA ARG A 158 -8.41 -26.18 9.62
C ARG A 158 -7.24 -26.44 8.68
N LYS A 159 -7.37 -27.41 7.76
CA LYS A 159 -6.35 -27.73 6.74
C LYS A 159 -6.23 -26.68 5.64
N PHE A 160 -7.27 -25.86 5.40
CA PHE A 160 -7.23 -24.79 4.41
C PHE A 160 -6.66 -23.46 4.93
N LEU A 161 -6.44 -23.34 6.24
CA LEU A 161 -5.79 -22.17 6.80
C LEU A 161 -4.34 -22.07 6.29
N LYS A 162 -3.92 -20.86 6.03
CA LYS A 162 -2.54 -20.55 5.69
C LYS A 162 -1.63 -20.66 6.93
N THR A 163 -0.35 -20.30 6.80
CA THR A 163 0.55 -20.26 7.94
C THR A 163 0.08 -19.25 8.98
N ALA A 164 0.43 -19.46 10.26
CA ALA A 164 0.08 -18.54 11.33
C ALA A 164 0.57 -17.09 11.06
N GLN A 165 1.70 -16.93 10.37
CA GLN A 165 2.21 -15.63 9.98
C GLN A 165 1.33 -14.96 8.92
N THR A 166 0.87 -15.71 7.92
CA THR A 166 -0.03 -15.19 6.87
C THR A 166 -1.39 -14.81 7.44
N GLU A 167 -1.97 -15.65 8.32
CA GLU A 167 -3.25 -15.34 8.97
C GLU A 167 -3.13 -14.11 9.90
N ALA A 168 -2.01 -13.95 10.59
CA ALA A 168 -1.72 -12.74 11.36
C ALA A 168 -1.61 -11.48 10.47
N GLY A 169 -1.04 -11.61 9.28
CA GLY A 169 -1.00 -10.54 8.27
C GLY A 169 -2.40 -10.08 7.86
N TYR A 170 -3.30 -11.01 7.55
CA TYR A 170 -4.70 -10.66 7.22
C TYR A 170 -5.44 -9.95 8.36
N ILE A 171 -5.14 -10.32 9.61
CA ILE A 171 -5.72 -9.62 10.77
C ILE A 171 -5.10 -8.23 10.93
N SER A 172 -3.79 -8.06 10.71
CA SER A 172 -3.13 -6.76 10.75
C SER A 172 -3.73 -5.79 9.74
N ASP A 173 -3.84 -6.21 8.46
CA ASP A 173 -4.47 -5.43 7.40
C ASP A 173 -5.93 -5.05 7.72
N LEU A 174 -6.66 -5.98 8.31
CA LEU A 174 -8.03 -5.72 8.77
C LEU A 174 -8.06 -4.65 9.86
N MET A 175 -7.18 -4.75 10.87
CA MET A 175 -7.13 -3.81 11.98
C MET A 175 -6.72 -2.40 11.54
N GLU A 176 -5.80 -2.29 10.57
CA GLU A 176 -5.44 -1.01 9.96
C GLU A 176 -6.64 -0.37 9.25
N ARG A 177 -7.40 -1.14 8.46
CA ARG A 177 -8.61 -0.66 7.79
C ARG A 177 -9.72 -0.29 8.76
N MET A 178 -9.90 -1.06 9.84
CA MET A 178 -10.88 -0.73 10.90
C MET A 178 -10.50 0.56 11.61
N ALA A 179 -9.22 0.75 11.91
CA ALA A 179 -8.73 1.99 12.50
C ALA A 179 -8.94 3.18 11.56
N LEU A 180 -8.64 3.04 10.26
CA LEU A 180 -8.89 4.09 9.27
C LEU A 180 -10.38 4.41 9.14
N SER A 181 -11.27 3.41 9.18
CA SER A 181 -12.71 3.63 9.03
C SER A 181 -13.34 4.34 10.23
N HIS A 182 -12.73 4.22 11.42
CA HIS A 182 -13.24 4.77 12.69
C HIS A 182 -12.12 5.52 13.44
N PRO A 183 -11.73 6.70 12.99
CA PRO A 183 -10.65 7.48 13.60
C PRO A 183 -10.96 7.97 15.01
N ASP A 184 -12.22 7.94 15.44
CA ASP A 184 -12.74 8.28 16.76
C ASP A 184 -12.64 7.14 17.77
N VAL A 185 -12.26 5.93 17.33
CA VAL A 185 -12.07 4.76 18.19
C VAL A 185 -10.58 4.45 18.35
N SER A 186 -10.15 4.22 19.61
CA SER A 186 -8.80 3.77 19.91
C SER A 186 -8.69 2.26 19.67
N PHE A 187 -7.82 1.85 18.74
CA PHE A 187 -7.53 0.45 18.46
C PHE A 187 -6.15 0.06 18.97
N LYS A 188 -6.08 -1.08 19.65
CA LYS A 188 -4.84 -1.71 20.07
C LYS A 188 -4.78 -3.14 19.56
N PHE A 189 -3.80 -3.46 18.70
CA PHE A 189 -3.60 -4.80 18.18
C PHE A 189 -2.31 -5.42 18.72
N ILE A 190 -2.42 -6.61 19.31
CA ILE A 190 -1.33 -7.35 19.95
C ILE A 190 -1.23 -8.72 19.27
N ASN A 191 -0.07 -9.04 18.72
CA ASN A 191 0.23 -10.34 18.12
C ASN A 191 1.36 -11.01 18.90
N ASN A 192 1.10 -12.20 19.46
CA ASN A 192 2.05 -12.96 20.27
C ASN A 192 2.72 -12.11 21.38
N GLY A 193 1.94 -11.27 22.07
CA GLY A 193 2.41 -10.40 23.15
C GLY A 193 3.08 -9.09 22.68
N GLN A 194 3.28 -8.89 21.38
CA GLN A 194 3.85 -7.65 20.84
C GLN A 194 2.76 -6.74 20.30
N THR A 195 2.74 -5.48 20.72
CA THR A 195 1.83 -4.47 20.15
C THR A 195 2.29 -4.12 18.74
N LYS A 196 1.42 -4.34 17.76
CA LYS A 196 1.65 -4.05 16.33
C LYS A 196 1.00 -2.76 15.88
N LEU A 197 -0.18 -2.44 16.42
CA LEU A 197 -0.91 -1.19 16.14
C LEU A 197 -1.43 -0.62 17.45
N HIS A 198 -1.36 0.70 17.61
CA HIS A 198 -2.00 1.42 18.69
C HIS A 198 -2.38 2.82 18.21
N THR A 199 -3.67 3.11 18.13
CA THR A 199 -4.22 4.40 17.71
C THR A 199 -4.84 5.15 18.87
N SER A 200 -4.86 6.47 18.79
CA SER A 200 -5.34 7.33 19.90
C SER A 200 -6.85 7.43 19.99
N GLY A 201 -7.58 7.24 18.87
CA GLY A 201 -9.03 7.48 18.83
C GLY A 201 -9.42 8.95 18.99
N ASN A 202 -8.55 9.89 18.59
CA ASN A 202 -8.76 11.34 18.73
C ASN A 202 -9.52 11.98 17.56
N GLY A 203 -9.98 11.20 16.57
CA GLY A 203 -10.66 11.68 15.37
C GLY A 203 -9.74 12.36 14.34
N ASN A 204 -8.42 12.41 14.58
CA ASN A 204 -7.49 13.02 13.65
C ASN A 204 -7.00 12.01 12.60
N GLU A 205 -7.56 12.08 11.41
CA GLU A 205 -7.24 11.18 10.29
C GLU A 205 -5.77 11.28 9.86
N LYS A 206 -5.17 12.46 9.92
CA LYS A 206 -3.76 12.66 9.53
C LYS A 206 -2.80 12.00 10.52
N ASP A 207 -3.08 12.09 11.82
CA ASP A 207 -2.31 11.40 12.86
C ASP A 207 -2.42 9.89 12.69
N LEU A 208 -3.61 9.41 12.31
CA LEU A 208 -3.85 8.01 12.06
C LEU A 208 -3.04 7.50 10.84
N ILE A 209 -3.03 8.25 9.75
CA ILE A 209 -2.18 7.97 8.58
C ILE A 209 -0.70 7.92 8.99
N TYR A 210 -0.26 8.82 9.88
CA TYR A 210 1.10 8.81 10.40
C TYR A 210 1.42 7.52 11.20
N HIS A 211 0.50 7.08 12.04
CA HIS A 211 0.69 5.87 12.85
C HIS A 211 0.72 4.58 12.02
N ILE A 212 -0.05 4.53 10.92
CA ILE A 212 -0.15 3.32 10.07
C ILE A 212 0.93 3.32 8.99
N TYR A 213 1.13 4.43 8.28
CA TYR A 213 1.96 4.49 7.07
C TYR A 213 3.30 5.23 7.26
N GLY A 214 3.49 5.86 8.42
CA GLY A 214 4.72 6.56 8.75
C GLY A 214 4.81 8.00 8.22
N ARG A 215 5.94 8.64 8.54
CA ARG A 215 6.19 10.07 8.27
C ARG A 215 6.23 10.41 6.79
N ASP A 216 6.87 9.56 6.00
CA ASP A 216 7.14 9.83 4.58
C ASP A 216 5.82 9.96 3.79
N ILE A 217 4.90 9.02 4.00
CA ILE A 217 3.58 9.07 3.38
C ILE A 217 2.78 10.28 3.90
N THR A 218 2.76 10.51 5.21
CA THR A 218 1.97 11.57 5.82
C THR A 218 2.41 12.97 5.39
N SER A 219 3.70 13.16 5.11
CA SER A 219 4.24 14.43 4.60
C SER A 219 3.86 14.70 3.14
N ALA A 220 3.55 13.64 2.39
CA ALA A 220 3.27 13.69 0.96
C ALA A 220 1.78 13.48 0.61
N VAL A 221 0.86 13.60 1.58
CA VAL A 221 -0.58 13.56 1.31
C VAL A 221 -1.18 14.94 1.16
N LEU A 222 -2.23 15.03 0.34
CA LEU A 222 -3.04 16.22 0.08
C LEU A 222 -4.42 16.00 0.67
N LYS A 223 -4.95 16.97 1.41
CA LYS A 223 -6.32 16.93 1.91
C LYS A 223 -7.29 17.14 0.75
N VAL A 224 -8.32 16.32 0.71
CA VAL A 224 -9.48 16.44 -0.18
C VAL A 224 -10.71 16.65 0.68
N GLU A 225 -11.49 17.68 0.36
CA GLU A 225 -12.77 17.95 1.00
C GLU A 225 -13.67 18.61 -0.01
N HIS A 226 -14.76 17.93 -0.38
CA HIS A 226 -15.67 18.40 -1.40
C HIS A 226 -17.07 17.85 -1.15
N GLU A 227 -18.10 18.65 -1.46
CA GLU A 227 -19.50 18.29 -1.37
C GLU A 227 -20.14 18.41 -2.75
N THR A 228 -20.80 17.34 -3.18
CA THR A 228 -21.59 17.28 -4.43
C THR A 228 -23.04 17.00 -4.07
N GLU A 229 -23.93 17.02 -5.05
CA GLU A 229 -25.33 16.61 -4.86
C GLU A 229 -25.49 15.13 -4.51
N LEU A 230 -24.50 14.28 -4.86
CA LEU A 230 -24.54 12.83 -4.71
C LEU A 230 -23.80 12.33 -3.48
N PHE A 231 -22.73 13.02 -3.09
CA PHE A 231 -21.89 12.58 -1.97
C PHE A 231 -21.07 13.73 -1.38
N LYS A 232 -20.74 13.58 -0.11
CA LYS A 232 -19.68 14.35 0.55
C LYS A 232 -18.42 13.52 0.55
N LEU A 233 -17.32 14.11 0.07
CA LEU A 233 -16.01 13.48 0.02
C LEU A 233 -15.06 14.20 0.97
N ARG A 234 -14.40 13.46 1.85
CA ARG A 234 -13.30 13.96 2.68
C ARG A 234 -12.17 12.93 2.74
N GLY A 235 -10.99 13.36 3.12
CA GLY A 235 -9.85 12.47 3.30
C GLY A 235 -8.56 12.98 2.69
N PHE A 236 -7.73 12.06 2.25
CA PHE A 236 -6.38 12.35 1.76
C PHE A 236 -6.05 11.53 0.52
N ILE A 237 -5.36 12.18 -0.42
CA ILE A 237 -4.76 11.55 -1.59
C ILE A 237 -3.25 11.79 -1.58
N GLY A 238 -2.48 10.87 -2.11
CA GLY A 238 -1.03 10.96 -2.16
C GLY A 238 -0.53 11.78 -3.34
N LYS A 239 0.56 12.52 -3.14
CA LYS A 239 1.30 13.07 -4.28
C LYS A 239 1.82 11.92 -5.16
N PRO A 240 2.02 12.12 -6.47
CA PRO A 240 2.46 11.07 -7.38
C PRO A 240 3.72 10.31 -6.93
N MET A 241 4.60 10.96 -6.19
CA MET A 241 5.86 10.38 -5.70
C MET A 241 5.71 9.22 -4.70
N ILE A 242 4.54 9.09 -4.03
CA ILE A 242 4.27 7.99 -3.09
C ILE A 242 3.39 6.89 -3.70
N SER A 243 3.38 6.76 -5.03
CA SER A 243 2.68 5.69 -5.72
C SER A 243 3.27 4.30 -5.39
N ARG A 244 2.47 3.25 -5.57
CA ARG A 244 2.83 1.86 -5.28
C ARG A 244 2.53 0.94 -6.46
N GLY A 245 3.26 -0.17 -6.57
CA GLY A 245 3.03 -1.20 -7.60
C GLY A 245 1.76 -2.03 -7.40
N ASN A 246 0.99 -1.79 -6.34
CA ASN A 246 -0.28 -2.48 -6.05
C ASN A 246 -1.30 -1.53 -5.41
N ARG A 247 -2.59 -1.95 -5.38
CA ARG A 247 -3.71 -1.18 -4.85
C ARG A 247 -3.89 -1.26 -3.32
N ASN A 248 -2.91 -1.76 -2.57
CA ASN A 248 -3.07 -1.94 -1.12
C ASN A 248 -3.19 -0.63 -0.34
N TYR A 249 -2.74 0.47 -0.96
CA TYR A 249 -2.81 1.82 -0.38
C TYR A 249 -4.02 2.64 -0.85
N GLU A 250 -4.93 2.02 -1.59
CA GLU A 250 -6.21 2.60 -1.97
C GLU A 250 -7.29 2.19 -0.97
N ASN A 251 -7.63 3.07 -0.05
CA ASN A 251 -8.64 2.81 0.98
C ASN A 251 -9.84 3.72 0.78
N TYR A 252 -11.00 3.10 0.56
CA TYR A 252 -12.28 3.79 0.38
C TYR A 252 -13.26 3.37 1.46
N PHE A 253 -13.92 4.36 2.07
CA PHE A 253 -14.91 4.15 3.10
C PHE A 253 -16.20 4.84 2.70
N ILE A 254 -17.32 4.11 2.65
CA ILE A 254 -18.64 4.67 2.41
C ILE A 254 -19.49 4.47 3.66
N ASN A 255 -19.98 5.57 4.25
CA ASN A 255 -20.77 5.57 5.47
C ASN A 255 -20.12 4.72 6.59
N GLY A 256 -18.79 4.86 6.76
CA GLY A 256 -17.99 4.13 7.75
C GLY A 256 -17.61 2.68 7.38
N ARG A 257 -17.99 2.18 6.19
CA ARG A 257 -17.65 0.82 5.75
C ARG A 257 -16.51 0.84 4.75
N TYR A 258 -15.50 0.01 4.95
CA TYR A 258 -14.47 -0.25 3.95
C TYR A 258 -15.08 -0.97 2.74
N ILE A 259 -14.82 -0.45 1.54
CA ILE A 259 -15.31 -1.04 0.30
C ILE A 259 -14.18 -1.22 -0.73
N LYS A 260 -14.41 -2.17 -1.65
CA LYS A 260 -13.65 -2.31 -2.88
C LYS A 260 -14.58 -1.96 -4.04
N SER A 261 -14.29 -0.89 -4.75
CA SER A 261 -15.10 -0.45 -5.90
C SER A 261 -14.20 -0.24 -7.10
N ALA A 262 -14.42 -1.04 -8.13
CA ALA A 262 -13.71 -0.87 -9.41
C ALA A 262 -14.02 0.48 -10.06
N LEU A 263 -15.21 1.04 -9.84
CA LEU A 263 -15.62 2.35 -10.34
C LEU A 263 -14.78 3.46 -9.70
N ILE A 264 -14.69 3.46 -8.35
CA ILE A 264 -13.92 4.45 -7.59
C ILE A 264 -12.44 4.32 -7.95
N ALA A 265 -11.89 3.10 -7.93
CA ALA A 265 -10.50 2.86 -8.29
C ALA A 265 -10.18 3.39 -9.70
N LYS A 266 -10.98 3.03 -10.70
CA LYS A 266 -10.78 3.47 -12.09
C LYS A 266 -10.87 5.00 -12.21
N SER A 267 -11.80 5.64 -11.51
CA SER A 267 -11.94 7.10 -11.53
C SER A 267 -10.70 7.82 -10.98
N ILE A 268 -10.17 7.32 -9.85
CA ILE A 268 -8.97 7.89 -9.21
C ILE A 268 -7.74 7.62 -10.08
N GLU A 269 -7.52 6.38 -10.52
CA GLU A 269 -6.39 6.01 -11.37
C GLU A 269 -6.36 6.85 -12.66
N GLU A 270 -7.51 7.06 -13.31
CA GLU A 270 -7.61 7.89 -14.50
C GLU A 270 -7.32 9.37 -14.21
N ALA A 271 -7.73 9.90 -13.04
CA ALA A 271 -7.37 11.25 -12.63
C ALA A 271 -5.87 11.44 -12.42
N TYR A 272 -5.16 10.38 -11.98
CA TYR A 272 -3.71 10.39 -11.83
C TYR A 272 -2.94 10.11 -13.12
N LYS A 273 -3.62 9.74 -14.19
CA LYS A 273 -2.99 9.44 -15.47
C LYS A 273 -2.17 10.63 -15.98
N GLY A 274 -0.93 10.35 -16.37
CA GLY A 274 0.03 11.39 -16.78
C GLY A 274 0.85 11.99 -15.63
N PHE A 275 0.47 11.76 -14.36
CA PHE A 275 1.25 12.18 -13.20
C PHE A 275 2.06 11.03 -12.57
N MET A 276 1.69 9.79 -12.85
CA MET A 276 2.34 8.58 -12.33
C MET A 276 2.79 7.66 -13.46
N MET A 277 3.73 6.76 -13.14
CA MET A 277 4.15 5.68 -14.04
C MET A 277 3.00 4.73 -14.34
N GLN A 278 3.05 4.08 -15.50
CA GLN A 278 2.17 2.95 -15.80
C GLN A 278 2.35 1.84 -14.75
N HIS A 279 1.25 1.18 -14.39
CA HIS A 279 1.21 0.14 -13.35
C HIS A 279 1.59 0.63 -11.95
N GLN A 280 1.50 1.92 -11.69
CA GLN A 280 1.57 2.49 -10.35
C GLN A 280 0.18 2.97 -9.91
N TYR A 281 -0.09 2.79 -8.62
CA TYR A 281 -1.37 3.10 -8.00
C TYR A 281 -1.19 4.18 -6.94
N PRO A 282 -2.13 5.14 -6.85
CA PRO A 282 -2.00 6.23 -5.89
C PRO A 282 -2.24 5.77 -4.45
N PHE A 283 -1.66 6.48 -3.50
CA PHE A 283 -2.10 6.40 -2.12
C PHE A 283 -3.40 7.18 -1.97
N CYS A 284 -4.42 6.60 -1.35
CA CYS A 284 -5.60 7.35 -0.92
C CYS A 284 -6.28 6.75 0.30
N VAL A 285 -6.84 7.62 1.12
CA VAL A 285 -7.73 7.33 2.23
C VAL A 285 -8.91 8.28 2.10
N LEU A 286 -10.01 7.79 1.56
CA LEU A 286 -11.16 8.60 1.17
C LEU A 286 -12.44 8.13 1.86
N TYR A 287 -13.17 9.07 2.43
CA TYR A 287 -14.42 8.86 3.13
C TYR A 287 -15.55 9.49 2.34
N PHE A 288 -16.53 8.69 1.99
CA PHE A 288 -17.74 9.09 1.29
C PHE A 288 -18.92 9.04 2.25
N GLU A 289 -19.69 10.10 2.31
CA GLU A 289 -21.00 10.14 2.94
C GLU A 289 -22.04 10.25 1.82
N MET A 290 -22.86 9.22 1.68
CA MET A 290 -23.84 9.08 0.59
C MET A 290 -25.18 8.65 1.16
N ASP A 291 -26.26 9.05 0.44
CA ASP A 291 -27.59 8.56 0.77
C ASP A 291 -27.69 7.04 0.54
N SER A 292 -28.34 6.35 1.47
CA SER A 292 -28.55 4.90 1.40
C SER A 292 -29.38 4.49 0.18
N GLU A 293 -30.25 5.35 -0.34
CA GLU A 293 -31.07 5.10 -1.53
C GLU A 293 -30.23 5.02 -2.82
N LEU A 294 -29.04 5.63 -2.82
CA LEU A 294 -28.10 5.58 -3.95
C LEU A 294 -27.22 4.32 -3.95
N LEU A 295 -27.30 3.51 -2.90
CA LEU A 295 -26.40 2.40 -2.64
C LEU A 295 -27.15 1.06 -2.52
N ASP A 296 -26.78 0.07 -3.32
CA ASP A 296 -27.16 -1.31 -3.09
C ASP A 296 -26.01 -2.05 -2.36
N VAL A 297 -26.21 -2.29 -1.07
CA VAL A 297 -25.23 -2.93 -0.16
C VAL A 297 -25.33 -4.45 -0.21
N ASN A 298 -26.40 -5.04 -0.73
CA ASN A 298 -26.67 -6.46 -0.65
C ASN A 298 -26.14 -7.27 -1.86
N VAL A 299 -25.00 -6.90 -2.39
CA VAL A 299 -24.42 -7.53 -3.59
C VAL A 299 -23.57 -8.76 -3.26
N HIS A 300 -22.83 -8.76 -2.13
CA HIS A 300 -21.91 -9.83 -1.76
C HIS A 300 -21.97 -10.16 -0.25
N PRO A 301 -21.78 -11.43 0.17
CA PRO A 301 -21.79 -11.82 1.59
C PRO A 301 -20.81 -11.04 2.45
N THR A 302 -19.63 -10.67 1.92
CA THR A 302 -18.60 -9.89 2.63
C THR A 302 -18.94 -8.41 2.76
N LYS A 303 -19.99 -7.90 2.10
CA LYS A 303 -20.42 -6.49 2.09
C LYS A 303 -19.32 -5.49 1.64
N MET A 304 -18.29 -5.96 0.96
CA MET A 304 -17.20 -5.11 0.47
C MET A 304 -17.44 -4.57 -0.94
N GLU A 305 -18.44 -5.07 -1.65
CA GLU A 305 -18.82 -4.62 -2.98
C GLU A 305 -20.18 -3.92 -2.89
N LEU A 306 -20.25 -2.72 -3.47
CA LEU A 306 -21.45 -1.91 -3.57
C LEU A 306 -21.79 -1.64 -5.03
N ARG A 307 -23.07 -1.52 -5.33
CA ARG A 307 -23.56 -0.98 -6.61
C ARG A 307 -24.11 0.42 -6.37
N PHE A 308 -23.75 1.32 -7.26
CA PHE A 308 -24.26 2.68 -7.24
C PHE A 308 -25.39 2.80 -8.28
N SER A 309 -26.42 3.58 -7.97
CA SER A 309 -27.50 3.85 -8.92
C SER A 309 -27.07 4.81 -10.03
N GLN A 310 -26.12 5.72 -9.77
CA GLN A 310 -25.66 6.77 -10.68
C GLN A 310 -24.15 6.67 -10.97
N ASN A 311 -23.73 5.56 -11.59
CA ASN A 311 -22.33 5.24 -11.83
C ASN A 311 -21.54 6.32 -12.59
N GLU A 312 -22.11 6.86 -13.68
CA GLU A 312 -21.39 7.82 -14.55
C GLU A 312 -21.18 9.17 -13.88
N GLU A 313 -22.16 9.65 -13.13
CA GLU A 313 -22.09 10.93 -12.44
C GLU A 313 -21.10 10.88 -11.27
N ILE A 314 -21.13 9.79 -10.49
CA ILE A 314 -20.15 9.54 -9.41
C ILE A 314 -18.74 9.47 -9.98
N TYR A 315 -18.56 8.71 -11.08
CA TYR A 315 -17.26 8.58 -11.74
C TYR A 315 -16.71 9.94 -12.18
N ARG A 316 -17.53 10.72 -12.90
CA ARG A 316 -17.14 12.05 -13.42
C ARG A 316 -16.83 13.03 -12.29
N SER A 317 -17.70 13.15 -11.29
CA SER A 317 -17.52 14.06 -10.17
C SER A 317 -16.25 13.73 -9.40
N LEU A 318 -16.01 12.44 -9.11
CA LEU A 318 -14.81 12.00 -8.41
C LEU A 318 -13.54 12.28 -9.24
N PHE A 319 -13.56 11.96 -10.54
CA PHE A 319 -12.46 12.26 -11.46
C PHE A 319 -12.10 13.75 -11.43
N GLU A 320 -13.09 14.64 -11.57
CA GLU A 320 -12.87 16.09 -11.57
C GLU A 320 -12.32 16.59 -10.24
N ILE A 321 -12.84 16.11 -9.11
CA ILE A 321 -12.37 16.48 -7.77
C ILE A 321 -10.89 16.09 -7.60
N ILE A 322 -10.54 14.84 -7.90
CA ILE A 322 -9.18 14.34 -7.75
C ILE A 322 -8.25 15.06 -8.72
N ARG A 323 -8.63 15.18 -9.99
CA ARG A 323 -7.86 15.87 -11.03
C ARG A 323 -7.57 17.32 -10.65
N ASN A 324 -8.58 18.05 -10.19
CA ASN A 324 -8.42 19.44 -9.74
C ASN A 324 -7.51 19.55 -8.50
N THR A 325 -7.60 18.60 -7.58
CA THR A 325 -6.73 18.60 -6.39
C THR A 325 -5.26 18.42 -6.76
N ILE A 326 -4.98 17.68 -7.84
CA ILE A 326 -3.60 17.40 -8.31
C ILE A 326 -3.12 18.52 -9.25
N SER A 327 -3.95 18.99 -10.21
CA SER A 327 -3.52 19.80 -11.36
C SER A 327 -3.01 21.23 -11.03
N HIS A 328 -3.29 21.76 -9.84
CA HIS A 328 -2.91 23.12 -9.50
C HIS A 328 -1.67 23.22 -8.59
N ARG A 329 -0.81 22.22 -8.60
CA ARG A 329 0.37 22.17 -7.72
C ARG A 329 1.61 21.77 -8.50
N ASP A 330 2.72 22.44 -8.19
CA ASP A 330 4.03 22.05 -8.71
C ASP A 330 4.52 20.80 -7.97
N PHE A 331 4.66 19.67 -8.70
CA PHE A 331 5.17 18.40 -8.19
C PHE A 331 6.62 18.18 -8.56
N ILE A 332 7.46 19.20 -8.47
CA ILE A 332 8.90 19.06 -8.68
C ILE A 332 9.49 18.39 -7.42
N PRO A 333 10.00 17.14 -7.52
CA PRO A 333 10.60 16.46 -6.38
C PRO A 333 11.84 17.21 -5.89
N GLU A 334 11.91 17.48 -4.60
CA GLU A 334 13.13 18.00 -3.96
C GLU A 334 14.03 16.81 -3.58
N VAL A 335 15.33 16.93 -3.85
CA VAL A 335 16.31 15.90 -3.48
C VAL A 335 16.52 15.94 -1.96
N PRO A 336 16.16 14.88 -1.20
CA PRO A 336 16.32 14.91 0.25
C PRO A 336 17.79 14.98 0.62
N VAL A 337 18.09 15.83 1.56
CA VAL A 337 19.34 15.72 2.29
C VAL A 337 19.20 14.51 3.21
N THR A 338 19.84 13.41 2.84
CA THR A 338 19.97 12.27 3.76
C THR A 338 20.69 12.77 4.99
N GLU A 339 19.96 13.03 6.08
CA GLU A 339 20.61 13.20 7.36
C GLU A 339 21.32 11.88 7.64
N GLU A 340 22.66 11.87 7.60
CA GLU A 340 23.38 10.82 8.29
C GLU A 340 22.74 10.75 9.68
N LYS A 341 22.02 9.66 9.97
CA LYS A 341 21.64 9.35 11.33
C LYS A 341 22.95 9.46 12.11
N LYS A 342 23.13 10.55 12.86
CA LYS A 342 24.05 10.52 13.98
C LYS A 342 23.60 9.29 14.74
N GLU A 343 24.41 8.23 14.69
CA GLU A 343 24.27 7.16 15.67
C GLU A 343 24.21 7.90 17.00
N MET A 344 23.00 7.98 17.55
CA MET A 344 22.85 8.37 18.94
C MET A 344 23.62 7.28 19.67
N ILE A 345 24.86 7.60 20.04
CA ILE A 345 25.58 6.85 21.05
C ILE A 345 24.57 6.75 22.18
N PRO A 346 24.05 5.54 22.49
CA PRO A 346 23.07 5.40 23.56
C PRO A 346 23.70 6.09 24.76
N PRO A 347 22.99 6.97 25.48
CA PRO A 347 23.54 7.64 26.64
C PRO A 347 24.11 6.54 27.51
N VAL A 348 25.43 6.60 27.73
CA VAL A 348 26.12 5.66 28.64
C VAL A 348 25.26 5.67 29.89
N PRO A 349 24.64 4.54 30.28
CA PRO A 349 23.78 4.53 31.45
C PRO A 349 24.65 5.06 32.57
N LYS A 350 24.27 6.21 33.14
CA LYS A 350 24.88 6.72 34.36
C LYS A 350 24.63 5.60 35.37
N HIS A 351 25.66 4.79 35.62
CA HIS A 351 25.63 3.80 36.67
C HIS A 351 25.20 4.57 37.93
N THR A 352 23.96 4.38 38.33
CA THR A 352 23.56 4.72 39.69
C THR A 352 24.38 3.77 40.57
N PRO A 353 25.28 4.28 41.43
CA PRO A 353 26.11 3.40 42.24
C PRO A 353 25.18 2.53 43.07
N GLU A 354 25.38 1.19 43.01
CA GLU A 354 24.64 0.27 43.85
C GLU A 354 24.92 0.60 45.34
N PRO A 355 23.95 0.38 46.25
CA PRO A 355 24.10 0.75 47.67
C PRO A 355 25.38 0.24 48.33
N PHE A 356 26.00 -0.82 47.79
CA PHE A 356 27.27 -1.38 48.23
C PHE A 356 28.50 -0.61 47.74
N GLU A 357 28.48 0.02 46.59
CA GLU A 357 29.57 0.87 46.08
C GLU A 357 29.73 2.15 46.87
N ILE A 358 28.66 2.73 47.36
CA ILE A 358 28.68 3.90 48.25
C ILE A 358 29.38 3.54 49.59
N LYS A 359 29.10 2.35 50.12
CA LYS A 359 29.78 1.86 51.35
C LYS A 359 31.25 1.60 51.12
N ARG A 360 31.65 1.04 49.99
CA ARG A 360 33.06 0.75 49.65
C ARG A 360 33.83 2.07 49.42
N ARG A 361 33.28 3.02 48.71
CA ARG A 361 33.89 4.33 48.47
C ARG A 361 34.10 5.10 49.77
N ASN A 362 33.18 5.01 50.73
CA ASN A 362 33.31 5.62 52.04
C ASN A 362 34.33 4.90 52.92
N GLN A 363 34.52 3.58 52.78
CA GLN A 363 35.56 2.83 53.45
C GLN A 363 36.95 3.15 52.86
N ASP A 364 37.08 3.22 51.54
CA ASP A 364 38.34 3.56 50.89
C ASP A 364 38.78 5.00 51.21
N ALA A 365 37.84 5.95 51.26
CA ALA A 365 38.12 7.33 51.69
C ALA A 365 38.49 7.42 53.18
N PHE A 366 37.95 6.55 54.01
CA PHE A 366 38.35 6.46 55.42
C PHE A 366 39.74 5.84 55.59
N PHE A 367 40.07 4.80 54.82
CA PHE A 367 41.39 4.20 54.78
C PHE A 367 42.47 5.15 54.20
N GLU A 368 42.17 5.97 53.20
CA GLU A 368 43.09 6.97 52.69
C GLU A 368 43.33 8.10 53.69
N LYS A 369 42.31 8.53 54.43
CA LYS A 369 42.47 9.50 55.54
C LYS A 369 43.32 8.92 56.71
N MET A 370 43.22 7.62 56.99
CA MET A 370 44.08 6.95 57.99
C MET A 370 45.54 6.82 57.53
N LYS A 371 45.79 6.61 56.22
CA LYS A 371 47.16 6.54 55.65
C LYS A 371 47.85 7.89 55.64
N GLN A 372 47.14 9.02 55.64
CA GLN A 372 47.73 10.34 55.70
C GLN A 372 48.09 10.82 57.11
N THR A 373 47.71 10.09 58.16
CA THR A 373 47.96 10.45 59.55
C THR A 373 49.08 9.64 60.21
N SER A 374 49.75 8.74 59.49
CA SER A 374 50.86 7.96 60.01
C SER A 374 52.04 7.97 59.03
N ALA A 375 52.78 9.06 59.01
CA ALA A 375 54.08 9.13 58.36
C ALA A 375 55.15 9.28 59.43
N SER A 376 55.88 8.22 59.66
CA SER A 376 57.33 8.23 59.99
C SER A 376 57.88 6.79 60.02
N PRO A 377 59.15 6.61 59.65
CA PRO A 377 59.59 5.42 58.97
C PRO A 377 60.36 4.45 59.92
N LEU A 378 60.26 3.16 59.63
CA LEU A 378 61.34 2.21 60.03
C LEU A 378 61.37 1.07 58.97
N THR A 379 62.56 0.93 58.40
CA THR A 379 63.13 -0.17 57.61
C THR A 379 63.01 -1.53 58.30
N VAL A 380 62.83 -2.61 57.48
CA VAL A 380 63.69 -3.82 57.43
C VAL A 380 63.02 -4.89 56.55
N GLN A 381 63.75 -5.28 55.50
CA GLN A 381 64.09 -6.56 54.86
C GLN A 381 63.06 -7.68 54.70
N GLU A 382 62.99 -8.06 53.42
CA GLU A 382 63.17 -9.42 52.80
C GLU A 382 62.45 -10.61 53.40
N GLU A 383 61.71 -11.33 52.61
CA GLU A 383 62.07 -12.62 52.05
C GLU A 383 61.06 -13.17 51.04
N ASN A 384 61.67 -13.73 50.01
CA ASN A 384 61.04 -14.47 48.90
C ASN A 384 60.29 -15.71 49.37
N LEU A 385 59.34 -16.17 48.61
CA LEU A 385 59.21 -17.56 48.16
C LEU A 385 58.10 -17.78 47.14
N PHE A 386 58.55 -18.09 45.94
CA PHE A 386 58.08 -19.02 44.91
C PHE A 386 56.64 -19.59 45.01
N ALA A 387 55.85 -19.56 43.92
CA ALA A 387 55.88 -20.56 42.87
C ALA A 387 54.85 -20.26 41.75
N LYS A 388 55.30 -20.45 40.56
CA LYS A 388 54.64 -20.52 39.28
C LYS A 388 54.02 -21.92 39.02
N PRO A 389 53.56 -22.26 37.83
CA PRO A 389 52.14 -22.28 37.33
C PRO A 389 51.79 -23.72 36.88
N LEU A 390 50.57 -23.90 36.43
CA LEU A 390 50.25 -25.06 35.58
C LEU A 390 49.22 -24.72 34.52
N ALA A 391 49.68 -24.90 33.31
CA ALA A 391 48.92 -24.95 32.08
C ALA A 391 48.47 -26.39 31.77
N ALA A 392 47.40 -26.57 31.04
CA ALA A 392 47.14 -27.68 30.12
C ALA A 392 45.81 -27.37 29.43
N GLU A 393 45.78 -27.16 28.18
CA GLU A 393 45.97 -27.98 26.97
C GLU A 393 44.62 -28.22 26.26
N ALA A 394 44.66 -27.86 25.01
CA ALA A 394 43.66 -28.06 23.97
C ALA A 394 43.48 -29.54 23.61
N LYS A 395 42.33 -29.91 23.13
CA LYS A 395 42.18 -31.00 22.13
C LYS A 395 41.11 -30.68 21.09
N THR A 396 41.57 -30.46 19.88
CA THR A 396 40.92 -30.62 18.58
C THR A 396 40.46 -32.06 18.36
N ASN A 397 39.33 -32.25 17.71
CA ASN A 397 39.13 -33.39 16.80
C ASN A 397 38.19 -33.06 15.64
N THR A 398 38.76 -33.16 14.49
CA THR A 398 38.26 -33.29 13.13
C THR A 398 37.75 -34.69 12.82
N SER A 399 36.67 -34.82 12.01
CA SER A 399 36.47 -35.89 10.99
C SER A 399 35.18 -35.60 10.23
N LYS A 400 35.25 -35.16 8.95
CA LYS A 400 35.30 -35.90 7.69
C LYS A 400 34.00 -36.61 7.32
N GLU A 401 33.54 -36.19 6.15
CA GLU A 401 32.47 -36.67 5.25
C GLU A 401 32.54 -38.19 4.93
N PRO A 402 31.48 -38.79 4.27
CA PRO A 402 31.51 -38.77 2.81
C PRO A 402 30.16 -38.69 2.06
N ILE A 403 30.32 -38.31 0.82
CA ILE A 403 29.50 -38.23 -0.38
C ILE A 403 28.84 -39.58 -0.74
N ALA A 404 27.62 -39.57 -1.30
CA ALA A 404 27.17 -40.56 -2.28
C ALA A 404 26.10 -39.96 -3.24
N GLU A 405 26.37 -40.22 -4.50
CA GLU A 405 25.74 -39.79 -5.74
C GLU A 405 24.49 -40.62 -6.12
N ILE A 406 23.70 -40.00 -7.07
CA ILE A 406 23.01 -40.58 -8.26
C ILE A 406 21.63 -41.23 -8.03
N ASN A 407 20.55 -40.71 -8.66
CA ASN A 407 20.07 -41.08 -9.97
C ASN A 407 18.82 -40.30 -10.42
N SER A 408 18.86 -40.00 -11.71
CA SER A 408 17.85 -39.54 -12.64
C SER A 408 16.60 -40.42 -12.71
N GLU A 409 15.43 -39.81 -12.94
CA GLU A 409 14.44 -40.23 -13.94
C GLU A 409 13.33 -39.19 -14.11
N GLN A 410 13.22 -38.65 -15.35
CA GLN A 410 12.00 -38.01 -15.85
C GLN A 410 10.98 -39.09 -16.27
N PRO A 411 9.68 -38.80 -16.19
CA PRO A 411 8.92 -38.77 -17.44
C PRO A 411 7.83 -37.68 -17.58
N THR A 412 7.81 -37.11 -18.78
CA THR A 412 6.68 -36.80 -19.70
C THR A 412 5.39 -36.14 -19.20
N LEU A 413 5.15 -35.04 -19.87
CA LEU A 413 3.92 -34.28 -20.17
C LEU A 413 2.62 -35.11 -20.23
N GLU A 414 1.56 -34.58 -19.57
CA GLU A 414 0.26 -34.26 -20.18
C GLU A 414 -0.77 -33.82 -19.11
N ASN A 415 -1.51 -32.74 -19.47
CA ASN A 415 -2.80 -32.29 -18.90
C ASN A 415 -2.82 -31.61 -17.52
N ASN A 416 -2.94 -30.24 -17.51
CA ASN A 416 -4.19 -29.66 -17.01
C ASN A 416 -4.20 -28.14 -17.09
N PHE A 417 -4.91 -27.67 -18.08
CA PHE A 417 -5.43 -26.30 -18.20
C PHE A 417 -6.59 -26.12 -17.19
N LYS A 418 -6.31 -25.79 -15.94
CA LYS A 418 -7.35 -25.30 -14.99
C LYS A 418 -6.81 -24.71 -13.67
N GLU A 419 -5.52 -24.42 -13.56
CA GLU A 419 -4.93 -23.89 -12.31
C GLU A 419 -4.07 -22.63 -12.51
N ILE A 420 -4.47 -21.72 -13.39
CA ILE A 420 -3.76 -20.44 -13.61
C ILE A 420 -4.57 -19.26 -13.04
N VAL A 421 -5.10 -19.37 -11.85
CA VAL A 421 -5.67 -18.22 -11.11
C VAL A 421 -5.24 -18.16 -9.64
N SER A 422 -4.39 -19.07 -9.16
CA SER A 422 -3.99 -19.10 -7.74
C SER A 422 -2.48 -19.01 -7.43
N GLU A 423 -1.63 -18.80 -8.44
CA GLU A 423 -0.16 -18.79 -8.24
C GLU A 423 0.52 -17.47 -8.62
N ILE A 424 -0.03 -16.34 -8.18
CA ILE A 424 0.71 -15.09 -8.17
C ILE A 424 0.78 -14.57 -6.73
N HIS A 425 1.42 -15.32 -5.83
CA HIS A 425 1.67 -14.82 -4.47
C HIS A 425 2.92 -15.38 -3.79
N ASP A 426 3.90 -15.88 -4.53
CA ASP A 426 5.20 -16.20 -3.93
C ASP A 426 6.33 -15.79 -4.88
N ILE A 427 6.60 -14.48 -4.94
CA ILE A 427 7.92 -14.00 -5.29
C ILE A 427 8.50 -13.37 -4.03
N GLU A 428 9.40 -14.12 -3.38
CA GLU A 428 10.30 -13.61 -2.37
C GLU A 428 10.92 -12.30 -2.85
N SER A 429 10.67 -11.24 -2.10
CA SER A 429 11.30 -9.95 -2.27
C SER A 429 12.78 -10.06 -1.91
N THR A 430 13.64 -10.24 -2.90
CA THR A 430 15.02 -9.75 -2.79
C THR A 430 14.97 -8.26 -2.48
N PRO A 431 15.82 -7.74 -1.59
CA PRO A 431 15.85 -6.30 -1.32
C PRO A 431 16.27 -5.59 -2.61
N GLN A 432 15.33 -5.01 -3.33
CA GLN A 432 15.64 -3.98 -4.30
C GLN A 432 16.20 -2.80 -3.53
N GLU A 433 17.39 -2.35 -3.93
CA GLU A 433 17.91 -1.05 -3.54
C GLU A 433 16.80 -0.02 -3.73
N THR A 434 16.33 0.51 -2.61
CA THR A 434 15.32 1.56 -2.59
C THR A 434 15.92 2.79 -3.27
N ALA A 435 15.36 3.20 -4.38
CA ALA A 435 15.62 4.51 -4.95
C ALA A 435 15.41 5.57 -3.86
N PRO A 436 16.25 6.61 -3.79
CA PRO A 436 16.17 7.60 -2.72
C PRO A 436 14.79 8.27 -2.74
N ILE A 437 14.11 8.21 -1.60
CA ILE A 437 12.84 8.88 -1.35
C ILE A 437 13.14 10.36 -1.15
N TYR A 438 12.52 11.20 -1.95
CA TYR A 438 12.67 12.66 -1.89
C TYR A 438 11.73 13.26 -0.84
N GLU A 439 12.28 13.87 0.22
CA GLU A 439 11.50 14.59 1.26
C GLU A 439 11.19 16.02 0.81
N GLN A 440 9.91 16.38 0.81
CA GLN A 440 9.49 17.78 0.71
C GLN A 440 9.32 18.38 2.11
N GLN A 441 10.13 19.38 2.43
CA GLN A 441 9.90 20.22 3.60
C GLN A 441 8.99 21.39 3.24
N ASN A 442 7.94 21.56 4.04
CA ASN A 442 7.05 22.74 4.19
C ASN A 442 6.71 23.55 2.93
N LEU A 443 5.58 23.21 2.33
CA LEU A 443 5.01 23.86 1.14
C LEU A 443 4.20 25.15 1.40
N GLU A 444 4.25 25.72 2.59
CA GLU A 444 3.49 26.95 2.88
C GLU A 444 4.15 28.26 2.42
N ARG A 445 5.34 28.20 1.75
CA ARG A 445 6.08 29.39 1.29
C ARG A 445 6.70 29.27 -0.11
N LEU A 446 6.07 28.59 -1.06
CA LEU A 446 6.64 28.47 -2.40
C LEU A 446 5.65 28.92 -3.48
N ASP A 447 5.46 30.23 -3.58
CA ASP A 447 4.94 30.92 -4.78
C ASP A 447 6.02 31.12 -5.86
N SER A 448 7.02 30.26 -5.95
CA SER A 448 7.98 30.32 -7.05
C SER A 448 7.54 29.38 -8.17
N HIS A 449 6.72 29.89 -9.05
CA HIS A 449 6.29 29.20 -10.26
C HIS A 449 7.44 29.10 -11.27
N PHE A 450 8.38 28.15 -11.06
CA PHE A 450 9.50 27.90 -11.97
C PHE A 450 9.05 27.76 -13.43
N LEU A 451 7.91 27.14 -13.65
CA LEU A 451 7.35 26.84 -14.97
C LEU A 451 6.49 27.95 -15.56
N THR A 452 6.61 29.19 -15.10
CA THR A 452 5.89 30.32 -15.70
C THR A 452 6.73 31.06 -16.74
N LYS A 453 6.09 31.66 -17.73
CA LYS A 453 6.75 32.47 -18.78
C LYS A 453 7.54 33.65 -18.19
N ASP A 454 7.13 34.17 -17.04
CA ASP A 454 7.84 35.27 -16.37
C ASP A 454 9.07 34.75 -15.58
N ALA A 455 8.99 33.58 -14.98
CA ALA A 455 10.10 32.89 -14.34
C ALA A 455 11.18 32.55 -15.38
N ARG A 456 10.79 32.12 -16.58
CA ARG A 456 11.69 31.76 -17.68
C ARG A 456 12.73 32.84 -18.01
N LYS A 457 12.37 34.11 -17.91
CA LYS A 457 13.28 35.25 -18.13
C LYS A 457 14.37 35.35 -17.06
N LYS A 458 14.15 34.76 -15.90
CA LYS A 458 15.07 34.76 -14.75
C LYS A 458 15.86 33.46 -14.63
N HIS A 459 15.60 32.47 -15.50
CA HIS A 459 16.34 31.22 -15.50
C HIS A 459 17.79 31.46 -15.90
N LYS A 460 18.70 30.96 -15.08
CA LYS A 460 20.14 31.00 -15.38
C LYS A 460 20.60 29.56 -15.68
N ILE A 461 20.74 29.24 -16.95
CA ILE A 461 21.28 27.95 -17.37
C ILE A 461 22.76 27.90 -17.00
N ILE A 462 23.13 26.99 -16.12
CA ILE A 462 24.50 26.80 -15.63
C ILE A 462 25.30 25.97 -16.64
N GLY A 463 24.73 24.84 -17.08
CA GLY A 463 25.36 23.90 -18.03
C GLY A 463 24.80 22.51 -17.98
N GLN A 464 25.39 21.61 -18.79
CA GLN A 464 25.04 20.20 -18.87
C GLN A 464 25.96 19.36 -17.96
N LEU A 465 25.40 18.38 -17.28
CA LEU A 465 26.11 17.44 -16.41
C LEU A 465 25.92 16.02 -16.92
N PHE A 466 27.02 15.27 -17.02
CA PHE A 466 27.04 13.86 -17.50
C PHE A 466 26.37 13.66 -18.87
N ASP A 467 26.38 14.67 -19.74
CA ASP A 467 25.75 14.69 -21.06
C ASP A 467 24.25 14.30 -21.06
N THR A 468 23.61 14.36 -19.89
CA THR A 468 22.23 13.91 -19.64
C THR A 468 21.40 14.94 -18.91
N TYR A 469 21.96 15.64 -17.95
CA TYR A 469 21.21 16.53 -17.07
C TYR A 469 21.58 17.99 -17.29
N TRP A 470 20.57 18.86 -17.36
CA TRP A 470 20.77 20.31 -17.42
C TRP A 470 20.53 20.96 -16.07
N LEU A 471 21.47 21.80 -15.63
CA LEU A 471 21.44 22.53 -14.38
C LEU A 471 20.97 23.96 -14.63
N ILE A 472 19.94 24.39 -13.87
CA ILE A 472 19.33 25.71 -13.97
C ILE A 472 19.21 26.32 -12.58
N GLU A 473 19.76 27.50 -12.40
CA GLU A 473 19.60 28.33 -11.19
C GLU A 473 18.38 29.23 -11.38
N TYR A 474 17.48 29.21 -10.42
CA TYR A 474 16.35 30.12 -10.36
C TYR A 474 16.00 30.40 -8.89
N GLU A 475 16.03 31.68 -8.52
CA GLU A 475 15.93 32.15 -7.15
C GLU A 475 16.93 31.45 -6.20
N ASP A 476 16.46 30.86 -5.11
CA ASP A 476 17.30 30.14 -4.14
C ASP A 476 17.29 28.60 -4.38
N LYS A 477 17.05 28.18 -5.63
CA LYS A 477 16.99 26.76 -6.00
C LYS A 477 17.85 26.43 -7.21
N LEU A 478 18.39 25.21 -7.17
CA LEU A 478 18.98 24.53 -8.32
C LEU A 478 17.94 23.56 -8.87
N PHE A 479 17.59 23.71 -10.14
CA PHE A 479 16.75 22.79 -10.88
C PHE A 479 17.62 21.92 -11.78
N ILE A 480 17.27 20.64 -11.85
CA ILE A 480 17.96 19.64 -12.67
C ILE A 480 16.92 19.03 -13.60
N ILE A 481 17.13 19.21 -14.91
CA ILE A 481 16.25 18.68 -15.94
C ILE A 481 16.91 17.45 -16.58
N ASP A 482 16.20 16.31 -16.59
CA ASP A 482 16.60 15.13 -17.35
C ASP A 482 16.25 15.36 -18.83
N GLN A 483 17.30 15.49 -19.67
CA GLN A 483 17.19 15.77 -21.11
C GLN A 483 16.33 14.72 -21.83
N HIS A 484 16.51 13.44 -21.50
CA HIS A 484 15.79 12.33 -22.13
C HIS A 484 14.31 12.37 -21.74
N ALA A 485 14.02 12.43 -20.44
CA ALA A 485 12.66 12.48 -19.96
C ALA A 485 11.90 13.73 -20.44
N ALA A 486 12.58 14.88 -20.55
CA ALA A 486 11.98 16.10 -21.08
C ALA A 486 11.63 15.98 -22.58
N HIS A 487 12.54 15.43 -23.42
CA HIS A 487 12.24 15.16 -24.83
C HIS A 487 11.11 14.15 -25.01
N GLU A 488 11.14 13.05 -24.27
CA GLU A 488 10.06 12.06 -24.28
C GLU A 488 8.70 12.74 -24.02
N LYS A 489 8.64 13.62 -23.01
CA LYS A 489 7.42 14.30 -22.64
C LYS A 489 6.93 15.27 -23.72
N VAL A 490 7.81 16.09 -24.24
CA VAL A 490 7.47 17.05 -25.30
C VAL A 490 6.97 16.34 -26.55
N LEU A 491 7.67 15.29 -27.00
CA LEU A 491 7.26 14.52 -28.18
C LEU A 491 5.92 13.82 -27.98
N TYR A 492 5.70 13.23 -26.80
CA TYR A 492 4.44 12.59 -26.45
C TYR A 492 3.25 13.57 -26.55
N GLU A 493 3.35 14.73 -25.89
CA GLU A 493 2.26 15.73 -25.89
C GLU A 493 2.03 16.33 -27.28
N ARG A 494 3.11 16.55 -28.03
CA ARG A 494 3.02 17.01 -29.43
C ARG A 494 2.29 15.98 -30.30
N THR A 495 2.60 14.68 -30.11
CA THR A 495 1.93 13.60 -30.84
C THR A 495 0.47 13.49 -30.44
N MET A 496 0.15 13.53 -29.13
CA MET A 496 -1.23 13.52 -28.65
C MET A 496 -2.06 14.70 -29.18
N LYS A 497 -1.46 15.89 -29.25
CA LYS A 497 -2.11 17.06 -29.84
C LYS A 497 -2.40 16.86 -31.34
N LYS A 498 -1.43 16.36 -32.11
CA LYS A 498 -1.63 16.04 -33.53
C LYS A 498 -2.72 14.97 -33.74
N ILE A 499 -2.80 13.97 -32.84
CA ILE A 499 -3.85 12.97 -32.84
C ILE A 499 -5.22 13.64 -32.67
N SER A 500 -5.36 14.53 -31.69
CA SER A 500 -6.62 15.21 -31.40
C SER A 500 -7.07 16.13 -32.54
N GLU A 501 -6.10 16.81 -33.19
CA GLU A 501 -6.32 17.73 -34.31
C GLU A 501 -6.40 17.02 -35.67
N LYS A 502 -6.12 15.71 -35.74
CA LYS A 502 -6.04 14.91 -36.98
C LYS A 502 -5.11 15.50 -38.05
N THR A 503 -3.98 16.06 -37.63
CA THR A 503 -3.05 16.81 -38.48
C THR A 503 -1.77 16.04 -38.79
N PHE A 504 -1.85 14.72 -38.96
CA PHE A 504 -0.69 13.93 -39.31
C PHE A 504 -0.26 14.16 -40.76
N THR A 505 1.05 14.36 -40.92
CA THR A 505 1.68 14.37 -42.24
C THR A 505 2.43 13.07 -42.45
N SER A 506 2.30 12.48 -43.65
CA SER A 506 2.97 11.26 -44.02
C SER A 506 4.26 11.55 -44.80
N GLN A 507 5.29 10.78 -44.54
CA GLN A 507 6.52 10.77 -45.33
C GLN A 507 6.60 9.45 -46.10
N THR A 508 6.73 9.54 -47.42
CA THR A 508 6.90 8.37 -48.27
C THR A 508 8.31 7.79 -48.13
N ILE A 509 8.40 6.46 -48.02
CA ILE A 509 9.64 5.72 -47.86
C ILE A 509 10.00 5.05 -49.21
N SER A 510 11.24 5.19 -49.61
CA SER A 510 11.75 4.49 -50.80
C SER A 510 13.19 3.97 -50.54
N PRO A 511 13.42 2.65 -50.60
CA PRO A 511 12.47 1.57 -50.91
C PRO A 511 11.48 1.32 -49.75
N PRO A 512 10.29 0.74 -50.03
CA PRO A 512 9.32 0.40 -49.00
C PRO A 512 9.85 -0.65 -48.02
N ILE A 513 9.40 -0.62 -46.79
CA ILE A 513 9.78 -1.62 -45.77
C ILE A 513 8.87 -2.83 -45.91
N ILE A 514 9.46 -3.99 -46.17
CA ILE A 514 8.71 -5.24 -46.29
C ILE A 514 8.67 -5.95 -44.94
N LEU A 515 7.45 -6.27 -44.52
CA LEU A 515 7.13 -6.99 -43.29
C LEU A 515 6.54 -8.36 -43.63
N THR A 516 6.99 -9.40 -42.93
CA THR A 516 6.32 -10.71 -42.93
C THR A 516 5.58 -10.82 -41.61
N LEU A 517 4.26 -10.87 -41.64
CA LEU A 517 3.40 -10.83 -40.46
C LEU A 517 2.86 -12.23 -40.14
N ASN A 518 2.73 -12.54 -38.84
CA ASN A 518 2.02 -13.72 -38.38
C ASN A 518 0.49 -13.47 -38.39
N GLN A 519 -0.31 -14.49 -38.04
CA GLN A 519 -1.76 -14.40 -38.18
C GLN A 519 -2.40 -13.40 -37.21
N ASP A 520 -1.86 -13.29 -35.98
CA ASP A 520 -2.35 -12.37 -34.96
C ASP A 520 -1.99 -10.91 -35.32
N GLU A 521 -0.79 -10.68 -35.86
CA GLU A 521 -0.34 -9.38 -36.38
C GLU A 521 -1.15 -8.94 -37.61
N VAL A 522 -1.50 -9.85 -38.51
CA VAL A 522 -2.38 -9.58 -39.65
C VAL A 522 -3.76 -9.18 -39.16
N GLN A 523 -4.33 -9.92 -38.22
CA GLN A 523 -5.63 -9.61 -37.65
C GLN A 523 -5.63 -8.25 -36.93
N ALA A 524 -4.56 -7.93 -36.19
CA ALA A 524 -4.38 -6.62 -35.57
C ALA A 524 -4.28 -5.51 -36.63
N LEU A 525 -3.48 -5.73 -37.70
CA LEU A 525 -3.36 -4.78 -38.81
C LEU A 525 -4.73 -4.48 -39.46
N GLU A 526 -5.47 -5.52 -39.84
CA GLU A 526 -6.78 -5.39 -40.47
C GLU A 526 -7.80 -4.71 -39.52
N THR A 527 -7.76 -5.01 -38.24
CA THR A 527 -8.66 -4.43 -37.24
C THR A 527 -8.42 -2.94 -37.07
N TYR A 528 -7.16 -2.50 -37.13
CA TYR A 528 -6.74 -1.13 -36.81
C TYR A 528 -6.19 -0.35 -38.00
N GLU A 529 -6.42 -0.82 -39.24
CA GLU A 529 -5.97 -0.18 -40.48
C GLU A 529 -6.40 1.30 -40.60
N ALA A 530 -7.67 1.58 -40.24
CA ALA A 530 -8.19 2.94 -40.28
C ALA A 530 -7.45 3.89 -39.32
N GLN A 531 -7.09 3.41 -38.12
CA GLN A 531 -6.32 4.17 -37.13
C GLN A 531 -4.87 4.38 -37.60
N LEU A 532 -4.23 3.34 -38.09
CA LEU A 532 -2.87 3.42 -38.62
C LEU A 532 -2.78 4.40 -39.81
N SER A 533 -3.76 4.37 -40.73
CA SER A 533 -3.86 5.32 -41.84
C SER A 533 -4.06 6.75 -41.34
N MET A 534 -4.86 6.96 -40.27
CA MET A 534 -5.06 8.28 -39.64
C MET A 534 -3.76 8.83 -39.05
N PHE A 535 -2.87 7.95 -38.55
CA PHE A 535 -1.54 8.34 -38.04
C PHE A 535 -0.51 8.59 -39.13
N GLY A 536 -0.88 8.37 -40.40
CA GLY A 536 0.00 8.62 -41.55
C GLY A 536 0.78 7.40 -42.05
N TYR A 537 0.45 6.20 -41.57
CA TYR A 537 0.98 4.98 -42.18
C TYR A 537 0.23 4.65 -43.45
N GLN A 538 0.97 4.24 -44.49
CA GLN A 538 0.43 3.63 -45.71
C GLN A 538 1.01 2.23 -45.84
N ILE A 539 0.13 1.24 -45.80
CA ILE A 539 0.50 -0.17 -45.77
C ILE A 539 -0.29 -0.87 -46.85
N GLU A 540 0.43 -1.61 -47.73
CA GLU A 540 -0.16 -2.31 -48.85
C GLU A 540 0.20 -3.80 -48.81
N PRO A 541 -0.73 -4.71 -49.17
CA PRO A 541 -0.40 -6.12 -49.34
C PRO A 541 0.68 -6.30 -50.44
N PHE A 542 1.75 -7.00 -50.09
CA PHE A 542 2.86 -7.27 -51.05
C PHE A 542 2.81 -8.67 -51.66
N GLY A 543 2.05 -9.56 -51.02
CA GLY A 543 1.79 -10.93 -51.45
C GLY A 543 1.95 -11.97 -50.34
N GLY A 544 1.01 -12.92 -50.29
CA GLY A 544 0.99 -13.92 -49.21
C GLY A 544 0.79 -13.31 -47.84
N LYS A 545 1.79 -13.45 -46.95
CA LYS A 545 1.82 -12.86 -45.62
C LYS A 545 2.72 -11.61 -45.51
N GLU A 546 3.11 -11.07 -46.67
CA GLU A 546 4.00 -9.92 -46.74
C GLU A 546 3.22 -8.64 -46.98
N TYR A 547 3.59 -7.58 -46.27
CA TYR A 547 3.03 -6.24 -46.32
C TYR A 547 4.16 -5.23 -46.57
N ALA A 548 3.89 -4.21 -47.34
CA ALA A 548 4.83 -3.14 -47.65
C ALA A 548 4.37 -1.85 -46.95
N ILE A 549 5.22 -1.27 -46.11
CA ILE A 549 5.02 0.08 -45.60
C ILE A 549 5.61 1.05 -46.61
N THR A 550 4.75 1.85 -47.25
CA THR A 550 5.13 2.82 -48.31
C THR A 550 5.22 4.24 -47.75
N ALA A 551 4.53 4.54 -46.63
CA ALA A 551 4.65 5.81 -45.92
C ALA A 551 4.54 5.63 -44.42
N ILE A 552 5.18 6.53 -43.67
CA ILE A 552 5.17 6.62 -42.19
C ILE A 552 4.86 8.04 -41.76
N PRO A 553 4.48 8.26 -40.49
CA PRO A 553 4.37 9.61 -39.92
C PRO A 553 5.71 10.36 -40.07
N ALA A 554 5.67 11.63 -40.46
CA ALA A 554 6.85 12.45 -40.71
C ALA A 554 7.73 12.68 -39.45
N ASP A 555 7.17 12.50 -38.27
CA ASP A 555 7.86 12.69 -36.97
C ASP A 555 8.75 11.47 -36.60
N PHE A 556 8.65 10.33 -37.32
CA PHE A 556 9.39 9.11 -37.03
C PHE A 556 10.60 8.95 -37.99
N THR A 557 11.57 9.86 -37.89
CA THR A 557 12.86 9.74 -38.59
C THR A 557 13.90 9.11 -37.66
N ASP A 558 14.88 8.36 -38.24
CA ASP A 558 16.05 7.78 -37.53
C ASP A 558 15.79 6.58 -36.58
N ILE A 559 14.70 5.85 -36.75
CA ILE A 559 14.39 4.65 -35.93
C ILE A 559 14.37 3.41 -36.84
N ASP A 560 14.68 2.23 -36.26
CA ASP A 560 14.38 0.95 -36.90
C ASP A 560 12.85 0.74 -36.96
N MET A 561 12.26 1.29 -38.02
CA MET A 561 10.82 1.30 -38.27
C MET A 561 10.23 -0.09 -38.34
N LYS A 562 11.02 -1.09 -38.84
CA LYS A 562 10.56 -2.46 -38.97
C LYS A 562 10.28 -3.09 -37.62
N THR A 563 11.28 -3.07 -36.73
CA THR A 563 11.14 -3.63 -35.38
C THR A 563 10.06 -2.89 -34.58
N MET A 564 10.03 -1.56 -34.65
CA MET A 564 9.06 -0.75 -33.97
C MET A 564 7.63 -1.04 -34.41
N PHE A 565 7.39 -1.21 -35.72
CA PHE A 565 6.05 -1.47 -36.22
C PHE A 565 5.54 -2.86 -35.81
N ILE A 566 6.43 -3.89 -35.82
CA ILE A 566 6.08 -5.23 -35.33
C ILE A 566 5.71 -5.17 -33.83
N GLU A 567 6.52 -4.53 -32.97
CA GLU A 567 6.22 -4.35 -31.56
C GLU A 567 4.87 -3.65 -31.35
N MET A 568 4.52 -2.71 -32.21
CA MET A 568 3.23 -2.02 -32.17
C MET A 568 2.06 -2.97 -32.47
N LEU A 569 2.18 -3.82 -33.50
CA LEU A 569 1.15 -4.80 -33.83
C LEU A 569 0.99 -5.86 -32.74
N ASP A 570 2.09 -6.31 -32.12
CA ASP A 570 2.06 -7.23 -30.98
C ASP A 570 1.32 -6.62 -29.79
N ASP A 571 1.57 -5.35 -29.49
CA ASP A 571 0.85 -4.62 -28.48
C ASP A 571 -0.65 -4.49 -28.81
N PHE A 572 -1.01 -4.23 -30.07
CA PHE A 572 -2.39 -4.12 -30.53
C PHE A 572 -3.15 -5.45 -30.46
N ALA A 573 -2.48 -6.57 -30.73
CA ALA A 573 -3.05 -7.90 -30.63
C ALA A 573 -3.53 -8.22 -29.21
N ASN A 574 -2.92 -7.61 -28.20
CA ASN A 574 -3.25 -7.78 -26.80
C ASN A 574 -4.33 -6.79 -26.28
N ILE A 575 -4.72 -5.79 -27.09
CA ILE A 575 -5.74 -4.80 -26.71
C ILE A 575 -7.12 -5.33 -27.05
N SER A 576 -7.98 -5.50 -26.05
CA SER A 576 -9.38 -5.87 -26.22
C SER A 576 -10.28 -4.98 -25.39
N GLY A 577 -11.45 -4.57 -25.96
CA GLY A 577 -12.48 -3.81 -25.24
C GLY A 577 -12.94 -2.54 -25.96
N LYS A 578 -13.92 -1.85 -25.37
CA LYS A 578 -14.53 -0.62 -25.93
C LYS A 578 -13.57 0.58 -25.96
N ASP A 579 -12.53 0.58 -25.13
CA ASP A 579 -11.53 1.65 -25.01
C ASP A 579 -10.30 1.44 -25.93
N ALA A 580 -10.31 0.40 -26.76
CA ALA A 580 -9.20 0.06 -27.68
C ALA A 580 -8.70 1.24 -28.54
N PRO A 581 -9.54 2.10 -29.15
CA PRO A 581 -9.05 3.22 -29.94
C PRO A 581 -8.20 4.23 -29.15
N ASN A 582 -8.58 4.54 -27.91
CA ASN A 582 -7.82 5.46 -27.07
C ASN A 582 -6.48 4.86 -26.62
N LEU A 583 -6.48 3.57 -26.25
CA LEU A 583 -5.24 2.84 -25.89
C LEU A 583 -4.26 2.79 -27.06
N ILE A 584 -4.74 2.64 -28.29
CA ILE A 584 -3.91 2.67 -29.50
C ILE A 584 -3.30 4.06 -29.70
N MET A 585 -4.09 5.12 -29.54
CA MET A 585 -3.60 6.49 -29.64
C MET A 585 -2.47 6.76 -28.63
N GLU A 586 -2.66 6.34 -27.39
CA GLU A 586 -1.63 6.45 -26.36
C GLU A 586 -0.38 5.62 -26.67
N LYS A 587 -0.56 4.43 -27.23
CA LYS A 587 0.56 3.58 -27.61
C LYS A 587 1.39 4.20 -28.73
N VAL A 588 0.74 4.73 -29.78
CA VAL A 588 1.41 5.45 -30.86
C VAL A 588 2.14 6.69 -30.32
N ALA A 589 1.51 7.46 -29.43
CA ALA A 589 2.16 8.61 -28.81
C ALA A 589 3.37 8.19 -27.93
N SER A 590 3.26 7.09 -27.19
CA SER A 590 4.36 6.54 -26.40
C SER A 590 5.53 6.08 -27.26
N MET A 591 5.27 5.61 -28.48
CA MET A 591 6.33 5.21 -29.42
C MET A 591 7.11 6.41 -29.96
N SER A 592 6.51 7.60 -30.03
CA SER A 592 7.23 8.83 -30.36
C SER A 592 8.38 9.10 -29.37
N CYS A 593 8.24 8.62 -28.12
CA CYS A 593 9.30 8.74 -27.11
C CYS A 593 10.56 7.94 -27.47
N LYS A 594 10.45 6.86 -28.26
CA LYS A 594 11.62 6.11 -28.74
C LYS A 594 12.48 6.94 -29.72
N ALA A 595 11.89 7.99 -30.32
CA ALA A 595 12.60 8.96 -31.16
C ALA A 595 13.28 10.07 -30.37
N ALA A 596 13.03 10.16 -29.05
CA ALA A 596 13.64 11.17 -28.20
C ALA A 596 15.17 11.08 -28.18
N VAL A 597 15.80 12.21 -27.96
CA VAL A 597 17.26 12.30 -27.81
C VAL A 597 17.67 11.42 -26.61
N LYS A 598 18.41 10.36 -26.88
CA LYS A 598 18.97 9.50 -25.84
C LYS A 598 19.93 10.30 -24.96
N GLY A 599 20.04 9.92 -23.68
CA GLY A 599 21.10 10.41 -22.82
C GLY A 599 22.48 10.29 -23.50
N ASN A 600 23.43 11.06 -23.10
CA ASN A 600 24.78 11.20 -23.68
C ASN A 600 24.88 11.93 -25.02
N ASN A 601 23.81 12.55 -25.51
CA ASN A 601 23.89 13.49 -26.62
C ASN A 601 24.05 14.92 -26.10
N HIS A 602 25.03 15.65 -26.66
CA HIS A 602 25.20 17.07 -26.39
C HIS A 602 24.12 17.89 -27.08
N LEU A 603 23.25 18.55 -26.30
CA LEU A 603 22.42 19.62 -26.84
C LEU A 603 23.19 20.94 -26.80
N SER A 604 23.08 21.71 -27.85
CA SER A 604 23.54 23.09 -27.84
C SER A 604 22.66 23.96 -26.92
N ARG A 605 23.18 25.11 -26.50
CA ARG A 605 22.42 26.03 -25.66
C ARG A 605 21.10 26.50 -26.29
N PRO A 606 21.01 26.79 -27.59
CA PRO A 606 19.73 27.11 -28.22
C PRO A 606 18.72 25.95 -28.21
N GLU A 607 19.19 24.70 -28.34
CA GLU A 607 18.32 23.52 -28.33
C GLU A 607 17.74 23.26 -26.94
N ILE A 608 18.52 23.42 -25.88
CA ILE A 608 17.96 23.28 -24.52
C ILE A 608 17.03 24.44 -24.17
N GLU A 609 17.31 25.67 -24.63
CA GLU A 609 16.41 26.80 -24.45
C GLU A 609 15.05 26.54 -25.14
N ALA A 610 15.07 25.99 -26.35
CA ALA A 610 13.85 25.59 -27.05
C ALA A 610 13.10 24.46 -26.33
N LEU A 611 13.82 23.44 -25.86
CA LEU A 611 13.24 22.33 -25.10
C LEU A 611 12.55 22.81 -23.81
N ILE A 612 13.20 23.73 -23.08
CA ILE A 612 12.61 24.32 -21.86
C ILE A 612 11.36 25.12 -22.22
N ASP A 613 11.42 25.93 -23.28
CA ASP A 613 10.28 26.75 -23.70
C ASP A 613 9.08 25.88 -24.10
N GLU A 614 9.31 24.78 -24.83
CA GLU A 614 8.27 23.80 -25.14
C GLU A 614 7.75 23.08 -23.89
N LEU A 615 8.64 22.70 -22.96
CA LEU A 615 8.23 22.05 -21.71
C LEU A 615 7.31 22.95 -20.87
N LEU A 616 7.56 24.26 -20.88
CA LEU A 616 6.75 25.29 -20.19
C LEU A 616 5.35 25.47 -20.80
N GLU A 617 5.16 25.07 -22.06
CA GLU A 617 3.86 25.16 -22.74
C GLU A 617 2.96 23.95 -22.51
N LEU A 618 3.50 22.89 -21.87
CA LEU A 618 2.74 21.67 -21.57
C LEU A 618 1.85 21.84 -20.35
N ASP A 619 0.68 21.19 -20.36
CA ASP A 619 -0.24 21.16 -19.23
C ASP A 619 0.36 20.43 -18.01
N ASN A 620 1.18 19.41 -18.25
CA ASN A 620 1.85 18.64 -17.22
C ASN A 620 3.31 18.33 -17.63
N PRO A 621 4.27 19.21 -17.31
CA PRO A 621 5.68 19.03 -17.67
C PRO A 621 6.49 18.13 -16.72
N TYR A 622 5.89 17.66 -15.62
CA TYR A 622 6.65 17.10 -14.47
C TYR A 622 7.14 15.66 -14.66
N ASN A 623 6.47 14.87 -15.49
CA ASN A 623 6.80 13.46 -15.69
C ASN A 623 6.70 13.07 -17.16
N CYS A 624 7.64 12.23 -17.64
CA CYS A 624 7.54 11.63 -18.97
C CYS A 624 6.41 10.57 -19.00
N PRO A 625 6.00 10.06 -20.17
CA PRO A 625 4.96 9.04 -20.29
C PRO A 625 5.25 7.76 -19.50
N HIS A 626 6.53 7.47 -19.26
CA HIS A 626 6.98 6.33 -18.46
C HIS A 626 7.05 6.66 -16.97
N GLY A 627 6.64 7.89 -16.55
CA GLY A 627 6.54 8.36 -15.17
C GLY A 627 7.87 8.77 -14.52
N ARG A 628 8.95 8.88 -15.28
CA ARG A 628 10.21 9.44 -14.77
C ARG A 628 10.05 10.95 -14.58
N PRO A 629 10.52 11.52 -13.46
CA PRO A 629 10.55 12.96 -13.30
C PRO A 629 11.36 13.63 -14.43
N THR A 630 10.80 14.66 -15.04
CA THR A 630 11.51 15.48 -16.04
C THR A 630 12.38 16.54 -15.38
N ILE A 631 11.97 17.01 -14.20
CA ILE A 631 12.59 18.10 -13.44
C ILE A 631 12.63 17.72 -11.96
N ILE A 632 13.78 17.92 -11.33
CA ILE A 632 13.93 17.85 -9.87
C ILE A 632 14.58 19.12 -9.35
N SER A 633 14.44 19.45 -8.08
CA SER A 633 15.02 20.66 -7.50
C SER A 633 15.76 20.40 -6.19
N MET A 634 16.70 21.30 -5.86
CA MET A 634 17.44 21.34 -4.61
C MET A 634 17.54 22.78 -4.15
N THR A 635 17.20 23.07 -2.89
CA THR A 635 17.28 24.42 -2.34
C THR A 635 18.73 24.80 -1.99
N LYS A 636 19.02 26.10 -1.97
CA LYS A 636 20.31 26.62 -1.50
C LYS A 636 20.61 26.15 -0.07
N TYR A 637 19.58 26.14 0.79
CA TYR A 637 19.70 25.67 2.18
C TYR A 637 20.18 24.20 2.24
N GLU A 638 19.62 23.33 1.42
CA GLU A 638 20.01 21.91 1.37
C GLU A 638 21.45 21.73 0.90
N ILE A 639 21.87 22.53 -0.08
CA ILE A 639 23.27 22.55 -0.56
C ILE A 639 24.20 23.00 0.57
N GLU A 640 23.88 24.10 1.24
CA GLU A 640 24.68 24.63 2.34
C GLU A 640 24.75 23.71 3.54
N LYS A 641 23.64 23.00 3.84
CA LYS A 641 23.59 21.95 4.87
C LYS A 641 24.52 20.76 4.52
N LYS A 642 24.56 20.32 3.25
CA LYS A 642 25.50 19.28 2.79
C LYS A 642 26.96 19.69 2.98
N PHE A 643 27.28 20.96 2.79
CA PHE A 643 28.62 21.53 3.04
C PHE A 643 28.85 21.89 4.52
N ARG A 644 27.92 21.57 5.44
CA ARG A 644 27.98 21.90 6.87
C ARG A 644 28.21 23.41 7.13
N ARG A 645 27.70 24.25 6.25
CA ARG A 645 27.75 25.73 6.43
C ARG A 645 26.62 26.23 7.34
N ILE A 646 25.56 25.44 7.45
CA ILE A 646 24.43 25.65 8.35
C ILE A 646 24.34 24.39 9.25
N VAL A 647 24.24 24.60 10.57
CA VAL A 647 24.18 23.53 11.59
C VAL A 647 22.72 23.17 11.89
#